data_da64cddf0a8689b5fdcdff2c1a9299c2
#
_entry.id   da64cddf0a8689b5fdcdff2c1a9299c2
#
_cell.length_a   1.000
_cell.length_b   1.000
_cell.length_c   1.000
_cell.angle_alpha   90.00
_cell.angle_beta   90.00
_cell.angle_gamma   90.00
#
_symmetry.space_group_name_H-M   'P 1'
#
loop_
_entity.id
_entity.type
_entity.pdbx_description
1 polymer ?
#
loop_
_entity_poly.entity_id
_entity_poly.type
_entity_poly.pdbx_seq_one_letter_code
_entity_poly.pdbx_strand_id
1 'polypeptide(L)'
;MKRLVLNILFFLLPVLIYGQNYTSVLKGTVIDKDSRQPLYGVNVAIVSLSPVIGATTDDKGFFTIKNLPTGRINIKMSYVGYEDAYLSQILIGTGKETYLNIEMQERVNTIKEVVIDGGKDKTRPNNSFANVSATSFSVEETKRYAGTLNDPSRMVQTFPGVVSAGDDNNAIVIRGNSPRGLLWRMEGVEIPNPNHFAGSEGSTGGGVSILSANMLANTDFYTGAFPAEYGNAISGVFDLNLRKGNPDKWEQTIQVGVLGLEAAVEGPFSKKYKGSYLINYRYSALTLFSLLGLPLGGNQVPKYQDLSFNFSFPTKHIGTFTLFGIGGLSSLGNSVGSDTTTFKTLSDRTEESLTQKVGVIGTTHNVVFKDRKTSLKTVLSLSGTDNGYGADTVSNLLERSPLEHSSFRYIYVRAATNLNRKIDTKNTIRAGLELQTIFYRLHQDGLNDTTGVYSTRLNTQSKTFLFQGYYQWRHRFSDRLILISGLHFTYGAINQKFYVEPRVSGEYRLTEKMNLTAGIGLHSRMDAISTYTAELPVGSTTDLQQNRHLDFTRSLHFVLGYNYSFIKDFRLRAEIYYQYLFSVPVGTGTNGYFSVINLNDGFVSVPLVSTGRGYNYGLEITLEKYFTHNYYFMYTLSVFDSKYKGTDGVWRNTVYNSNYVMNLLGGKEFVVGKRKINRIGVNAKIIWRGGTRDTPIDLAASEAAGTTVYDNRQTNAIRIPDYFRVDFGANYRRNKKRYAWVISVDIQNVINRENIAYRAYDREAKAIVYRRNLGIIPVLSYKVEFGLPQK
;
A
#
# COMPACT_ATOMS: atom_id res chain seq x y z
N MET A 1 40.83 -9.49 5.77
CA MET A 1 39.39 -9.65 5.50
C MET A 1 38.87 -11.09 5.58
N LYS A 2 39.44 -12.10 4.93
CA LYS A 2 39.00 -13.52 5.08
C LYS A 2 38.95 -14.03 6.53
N ARG A 3 39.82 -13.61 7.42
CA ARG A 3 39.80 -14.01 8.85
C ARG A 3 38.70 -13.32 9.67
N LEU A 4 38.25 -12.11 9.29
CA LEU A 4 37.16 -11.42 9.99
C LEU A 4 35.82 -12.05 9.70
N VAL A 5 35.58 -12.45 8.44
CA VAL A 5 34.36 -13.16 8.02
C VAL A 5 34.30 -14.56 8.65
N LEU A 6 35.44 -15.23 8.79
CA LEU A 6 35.53 -16.54 9.43
C LEU A 6 35.26 -16.46 10.93
N ASN A 7 35.71 -15.38 11.61
CA ASN A 7 35.45 -15.18 13.03
C ASN A 7 33.98 -14.81 13.31
N ILE A 8 33.32 -14.08 12.42
CA ILE A 8 31.89 -13.83 12.53
C ILE A 8 31.06 -15.12 12.33
N LEU A 9 31.50 -16.00 11.44
CA LEU A 9 30.89 -17.33 11.30
C LEU A 9 31.11 -18.24 12.53
N PHE A 10 32.22 -18.10 13.23
CA PHE A 10 32.54 -18.94 14.39
C PHE A 10 31.72 -18.60 15.64
N PHE A 11 31.26 -17.35 15.80
CA PHE A 11 30.31 -16.95 16.87
C PHE A 11 28.91 -17.52 16.71
N LEU A 12 28.60 -18.20 15.60
CA LEU A 12 27.32 -18.83 15.29
C LEU A 12 27.22 -20.33 15.67
N LEU A 13 28.27 -20.91 16.28
CA LEU A 13 28.24 -22.33 16.67
C LEU A 13 27.39 -22.56 17.94
N PRO A 14 26.46 -23.54 17.92
CA PRO A 14 25.50 -23.72 19.00
C PRO A 14 26.06 -24.51 20.17
N VAL A 15 25.88 -23.97 21.38
CA VAL A 15 26.00 -24.76 22.62
C VAL A 15 24.79 -25.71 22.71
N LEU A 16 25.06 -27.00 22.74
CA LEU A 16 24.07 -28.07 22.99
C LEU A 16 23.57 -27.98 24.44
N ILE A 17 22.31 -27.71 24.67
CA ILE A 17 21.66 -27.81 25.99
C ILE A 17 20.30 -28.53 25.88
N TYR A 18 20.03 -29.35 26.86
CA TYR A 18 18.96 -30.30 27.13
C TYR A 18 17.51 -29.83 26.94
N GLY A 19 16.64 -30.81 26.76
CA GLY A 19 15.24 -30.76 26.39
C GLY A 19 14.30 -29.99 27.32
N GLN A 20 14.09 -28.69 27.08
CA GLN A 20 12.93 -27.95 27.61
C GLN A 20 12.02 -27.61 26.43
N ASN A 21 10.70 -27.85 26.58
CA ASN A 21 9.69 -27.34 25.68
C ASN A 21 9.69 -25.81 25.80
N TYR A 22 9.87 -25.11 24.66
CA TYR A 22 9.82 -23.65 24.64
C TYR A 22 8.37 -23.21 24.68
N THR A 23 8.06 -22.29 25.56
CA THR A 23 6.74 -21.70 25.71
C THR A 23 6.80 -20.20 25.46
N SER A 24 5.67 -19.59 25.12
CA SER A 24 5.49 -18.16 24.94
C SER A 24 4.15 -17.72 25.56
N VAL A 25 3.85 -16.43 25.40
CA VAL A 25 2.64 -15.80 25.94
C VAL A 25 1.82 -15.24 24.80
N LEU A 26 0.51 -15.48 24.86
CA LEU A 26 -0.49 -14.83 24.02
C LEU A 26 -1.26 -13.83 24.88
N LYS A 27 -1.35 -12.61 24.40
CA LYS A 27 -2.10 -11.52 25.00
C LYS A 27 -3.03 -10.88 23.98
N GLY A 28 -4.03 -10.18 24.43
CA GLY A 28 -4.86 -9.40 23.53
C GLY A 28 -5.98 -8.67 24.23
N THR A 29 -6.69 -7.89 23.42
CA THR A 29 -7.92 -7.20 23.81
C THR A 29 -9.07 -7.65 22.93
N VAL A 30 -10.26 -7.76 23.52
CA VAL A 30 -11.50 -8.06 22.81
C VAL A 30 -12.46 -6.90 23.00
N ILE A 31 -12.97 -6.36 21.92
CA ILE A 31 -13.89 -5.21 21.89
C ILE A 31 -15.12 -5.50 21.04
N ASP A 32 -16.23 -4.80 21.32
CA ASP A 32 -17.39 -4.74 20.43
C ASP A 32 -17.03 -4.00 19.14
N LYS A 33 -17.32 -4.62 18.00
CA LYS A 33 -16.94 -4.07 16.67
C LYS A 33 -17.61 -2.72 16.37
N ASP A 34 -18.82 -2.52 16.88
CA ASP A 34 -19.64 -1.35 16.56
C ASP A 34 -19.47 -0.20 17.55
N SER A 35 -19.48 -0.48 18.86
CA SER A 35 -19.32 0.55 19.89
C SER A 35 -17.87 0.82 20.27
N ARG A 36 -16.94 -0.09 19.89
CA ARG A 36 -15.52 -0.08 20.27
C ARG A 36 -15.26 -0.27 21.76
N GLN A 37 -16.30 -0.67 22.51
CA GLN A 37 -16.20 -0.94 23.95
C GLN A 37 -15.45 -2.24 24.23
N PRO A 38 -14.63 -2.29 25.29
CA PRO A 38 -14.07 -3.55 25.76
C PRO A 38 -15.17 -4.51 26.22
N LEU A 39 -15.00 -5.79 25.90
CA LEU A 39 -15.93 -6.85 26.30
C LEU A 39 -15.37 -7.64 27.48
N TYR A 40 -16.07 -7.57 28.62
CA TYR A 40 -15.76 -8.32 29.83
C TYR A 40 -16.30 -9.73 29.77
N GLY A 41 -15.54 -10.73 30.23
CA GLY A 41 -16.01 -12.11 30.37
C GLY A 41 -16.05 -12.91 29.04
N VAL A 42 -15.42 -12.43 27.97
CA VAL A 42 -15.29 -13.22 26.73
C VAL A 42 -14.41 -14.45 27.00
N ASN A 43 -14.91 -15.63 26.63
CA ASN A 43 -14.13 -16.85 26.68
C ASN A 43 -13.19 -16.94 25.46
N VAL A 44 -11.88 -17.00 25.69
CA VAL A 44 -10.81 -17.14 24.68
C VAL A 44 -10.20 -18.51 24.82
N ALA A 45 -10.42 -19.41 23.87
CA ALA A 45 -9.99 -20.81 23.92
C ALA A 45 -9.04 -21.16 22.76
N ILE A 46 -7.95 -21.87 23.06
CA ILE A 46 -7.01 -22.42 22.06
C ILE A 46 -7.51 -23.81 21.66
N VAL A 47 -8.31 -23.85 20.61
CA VAL A 47 -9.01 -25.07 20.16
C VAL A 47 -8.13 -26.09 19.40
N SER A 48 -6.90 -25.71 19.11
CA SER A 48 -5.90 -26.60 18.45
C SER A 48 -5.05 -27.40 19.43
N LEU A 49 -5.24 -27.23 20.74
CA LEU A 49 -4.51 -27.94 21.80
C LEU A 49 -5.41 -28.96 22.52
N SER A 50 -4.82 -30.04 22.98
CA SER A 50 -5.48 -31.03 23.84
C SER A 50 -4.59 -31.26 25.07
N PRO A 51 -5.04 -30.94 26.30
CA PRO A 51 -6.34 -30.30 26.58
C PRO A 51 -6.44 -28.87 26.09
N VAL A 52 -7.67 -28.36 25.87
CA VAL A 52 -7.94 -26.96 25.51
C VAL A 52 -7.46 -26.04 26.61
N ILE A 53 -6.70 -25.04 26.26
CA ILE A 53 -6.20 -23.98 27.16
C ILE A 53 -6.94 -22.69 26.83
N GLY A 54 -7.33 -21.91 27.82
CA GLY A 54 -8.05 -20.65 27.58
C GLY A 54 -7.89 -19.64 28.71
N ALA A 55 -8.50 -18.47 28.51
CA ALA A 55 -8.65 -17.43 29.51
C ALA A 55 -9.95 -16.64 29.23
N THR A 56 -10.41 -15.88 30.24
CA THR A 56 -11.52 -14.92 30.10
C THR A 56 -10.97 -13.50 30.07
N THR A 57 -11.65 -12.58 29.38
CA THR A 57 -11.29 -11.16 29.38
C THR A 57 -11.67 -10.45 30.66
N ASP A 58 -10.83 -9.50 31.11
CA ASP A 58 -11.10 -8.62 32.24
C ASP A 58 -12.04 -7.45 31.88
N ASP A 59 -12.28 -6.52 32.83
CA ASP A 59 -13.12 -5.32 32.68
C ASP A 59 -12.68 -4.36 31.56
N LYS A 60 -11.42 -4.48 31.11
CA LYS A 60 -10.83 -3.74 29.99
C LYS A 60 -10.78 -4.55 28.71
N GLY A 61 -11.45 -5.71 28.67
CA GLY A 61 -11.43 -6.63 27.54
C GLY A 61 -10.09 -7.34 27.34
N PHE A 62 -9.16 -7.26 28.30
CA PHE A 62 -7.80 -7.81 28.16
C PHE A 62 -7.75 -9.27 28.63
N PHE A 63 -6.99 -10.11 27.90
CA PHE A 63 -6.73 -11.49 28.28
C PHE A 63 -5.23 -11.83 28.17
N THR A 64 -4.80 -12.84 28.93
CA THR A 64 -3.45 -13.39 28.87
C THR A 64 -3.47 -14.91 29.01
N ILE A 65 -2.87 -15.62 28.07
CA ILE A 65 -2.66 -17.07 28.12
C ILE A 65 -1.16 -17.32 28.14
N LYS A 66 -0.67 -17.88 29.26
CA LYS A 66 0.76 -18.17 29.51
C LYS A 66 1.09 -19.62 29.14
N ASN A 67 2.39 -19.91 29.03
CA ASN A 67 2.94 -21.25 28.83
C ASN A 67 2.44 -21.97 27.56
N LEU A 68 2.09 -21.19 26.50
CA LEU A 68 1.69 -21.76 25.24
C LEU A 68 2.87 -22.41 24.52
N PRO A 69 2.72 -23.63 24.00
CA PRO A 69 3.74 -24.24 23.16
C PRO A 69 3.95 -23.41 21.90
N THR A 70 5.23 -23.33 21.47
CA THR A 70 5.55 -22.64 20.21
C THR A 70 5.02 -23.40 19.02
N GLY A 71 4.48 -22.68 18.08
CA GLY A 71 3.88 -23.27 16.87
C GLY A 71 2.68 -22.47 16.38
N ARG A 72 1.88 -23.07 15.49
CA ARG A 72 0.63 -22.47 15.04
C ARG A 72 -0.53 -22.95 15.89
N ILE A 73 -1.36 -22.00 16.29
CA ILE A 73 -2.56 -22.27 17.11
C ILE A 73 -3.81 -21.70 16.45
N ASN A 74 -4.94 -22.29 16.75
CA ASN A 74 -6.28 -21.79 16.40
C ASN A 74 -7.00 -21.35 17.66
N ILE A 75 -7.59 -20.16 17.60
CA ILE A 75 -8.24 -19.51 18.74
C ILE A 75 -9.72 -19.34 18.42
N LYS A 76 -10.59 -19.69 19.37
CA LYS A 76 -12.01 -19.39 19.34
C LYS A 76 -12.35 -18.42 20.46
N MET A 77 -13.09 -17.37 20.15
CA MET A 77 -13.65 -16.44 21.12
C MET A 77 -15.16 -16.60 21.11
N SER A 78 -15.78 -16.74 22.28
CA SER A 78 -17.22 -16.85 22.42
C SER A 78 -17.73 -15.97 23.54
N TYR A 79 -18.87 -15.31 23.29
CA TYR A 79 -19.53 -14.43 24.24
C TYR A 79 -21.04 -14.40 24.00
N VAL A 80 -21.82 -14.36 25.08
CA VAL A 80 -23.29 -14.37 25.00
C VAL A 80 -23.80 -13.18 24.24
N GLY A 81 -24.67 -13.39 23.25
CA GLY A 81 -25.20 -12.33 22.37
C GLY A 81 -24.32 -11.94 21.20
N TYR A 82 -23.13 -12.53 21.05
CA TYR A 82 -22.18 -12.23 19.99
C TYR A 82 -21.98 -13.39 19.00
N GLU A 83 -21.56 -13.10 17.79
CA GLU A 83 -21.05 -14.11 16.86
C GLU A 83 -19.71 -14.62 17.40
N ASP A 84 -19.47 -15.93 17.30
CA ASP A 84 -18.16 -16.50 17.66
C ASP A 84 -17.11 -15.98 16.70
N ALA A 85 -15.96 -15.52 17.21
CA ALA A 85 -14.82 -15.12 16.41
C ALA A 85 -13.75 -16.22 16.39
N TYR A 86 -13.15 -16.45 15.23
CA TYR A 86 -12.11 -17.46 15.02
C TYR A 86 -10.86 -16.85 14.42
N LEU A 87 -9.71 -17.10 15.02
CA LEU A 87 -8.41 -16.78 14.45
C LEU A 87 -7.64 -18.08 14.22
N SER A 88 -7.32 -18.33 12.95
CA SER A 88 -6.65 -19.56 12.54
C SER A 88 -5.17 -19.36 12.34
N GLN A 89 -4.36 -20.36 12.72
CA GLN A 89 -2.94 -20.46 12.37
C GLN A 89 -2.05 -19.30 12.85
N ILE A 90 -2.39 -18.73 14.03
CA ILE A 90 -1.57 -17.71 14.68
C ILE A 90 -0.23 -18.31 15.08
N LEU A 91 0.87 -17.70 14.65
CA LEU A 91 2.22 -18.18 14.95
C LEU A 91 2.66 -17.71 16.34
N ILE A 92 2.91 -18.66 17.24
CA ILE A 92 3.50 -18.43 18.56
C ILE A 92 5.00 -18.72 18.49
N GLY A 93 5.80 -17.67 18.62
CA GLY A 93 7.28 -17.75 18.60
C GLY A 93 7.86 -17.59 20.00
N THR A 94 9.17 -17.84 20.14
CA THR A 94 9.91 -17.68 21.42
C THR A 94 10.51 -16.28 21.60
N GLY A 95 10.76 -15.56 20.49
CA GLY A 95 11.47 -14.28 20.52
C GLY A 95 10.64 -13.14 21.06
N LYS A 96 9.36 -13.12 20.73
CA LYS A 96 8.39 -12.09 21.10
C LYS A 96 7.09 -12.68 21.61
N GLU A 97 6.37 -11.94 22.43
CA GLU A 97 5.00 -12.25 22.80
C GLU A 97 4.06 -11.97 21.61
N THR A 98 2.97 -12.72 21.52
CA THR A 98 1.95 -12.46 20.50
C THR A 98 0.84 -11.62 21.12
N TYR A 99 0.52 -10.49 20.51
CA TYR A 99 -0.56 -9.60 20.93
C TYR A 99 -1.63 -9.49 19.86
N LEU A 100 -2.90 -9.70 20.22
CA LEU A 100 -4.04 -9.67 19.29
C LEU A 100 -5.05 -8.61 19.71
N ASN A 101 -5.56 -7.86 18.73
CA ASN A 101 -6.73 -7.00 18.87
C ASN A 101 -7.88 -7.70 18.16
N ILE A 102 -8.94 -8.03 18.90
CA ILE A 102 -10.04 -8.84 18.41
C ILE A 102 -11.33 -8.02 18.52
N GLU A 103 -12.09 -8.01 17.43
CA GLU A 103 -13.38 -7.34 17.37
C GLU A 103 -14.48 -8.41 17.23
N MET A 104 -15.48 -8.38 18.11
CA MET A 104 -16.62 -9.29 18.06
C MET A 104 -17.88 -8.54 17.64
N GLN A 105 -18.69 -9.17 16.80
CA GLN A 105 -19.95 -8.62 16.28
C GLN A 105 -21.12 -9.10 17.12
N GLU A 106 -21.93 -8.17 17.64
CA GLU A 106 -23.19 -8.51 18.33
C GLU A 106 -24.22 -9.08 17.35
N ARG A 107 -24.97 -10.12 17.75
CA ARG A 107 -26.04 -10.71 16.94
C ARG A 107 -27.29 -9.83 16.96
N VAL A 108 -28.02 -9.81 15.86
CA VAL A 108 -29.33 -9.12 15.78
C VAL A 108 -30.42 -9.97 16.42
N ASN A 109 -30.41 -11.30 16.22
CA ASN A 109 -31.38 -12.23 16.75
C ASN A 109 -30.72 -13.22 17.72
N THR A 110 -31.36 -13.46 18.85
CA THR A 110 -30.80 -14.25 19.98
C THR A 110 -30.91 -15.77 19.84
N ILE A 111 -31.51 -16.32 18.78
CA ILE A 111 -31.81 -17.75 18.67
C ILE A 111 -31.23 -18.35 17.41
N LYS A 112 -30.13 -19.04 17.53
CA LYS A 112 -29.64 -20.29 16.93
C LYS A 112 -28.11 -20.39 17.09
N GLU A 113 -27.67 -21.53 17.59
CA GLU A 113 -26.25 -21.89 17.58
C GLU A 113 -25.79 -22.00 16.11
N VAL A 114 -25.08 -21.00 15.63
CA VAL A 114 -24.46 -21.04 14.30
C VAL A 114 -23.04 -21.53 14.51
N VAL A 115 -22.76 -22.75 14.10
CA VAL A 115 -21.39 -23.28 13.99
C VAL A 115 -20.69 -22.48 12.89
N ILE A 116 -19.91 -21.48 13.28
CA ILE A 116 -19.10 -20.69 12.33
C ILE A 116 -17.79 -21.43 12.10
N ASP A 117 -17.55 -21.81 10.86
CA ASP A 117 -16.31 -22.43 10.43
C ASP A 117 -15.16 -21.38 10.45
N GLY A 118 -13.99 -21.76 10.96
CA GLY A 118 -12.85 -20.87 11.25
C GLY A 118 -12.22 -20.12 10.06
N GLY A 119 -12.82 -20.20 8.86
CA GLY A 119 -12.45 -19.45 7.68
C GLY A 119 -13.16 -18.10 7.50
N LYS A 120 -14.26 -17.86 8.22
CA LYS A 120 -15.14 -16.69 7.96
C LYS A 120 -14.55 -15.33 8.37
N ASP A 121 -13.74 -15.25 9.43
CA ASP A 121 -13.25 -13.96 9.94
C ASP A 121 -12.20 -13.30 9.03
N LYS A 122 -11.44 -14.07 8.27
CA LYS A 122 -10.46 -13.54 7.30
C LYS A 122 -11.09 -12.86 6.09
N THR A 123 -12.38 -13.02 5.88
CA THR A 123 -13.07 -12.49 4.69
C THR A 123 -13.64 -11.11 4.89
N ARG A 124 -13.75 -10.64 6.14
CA ARG A 124 -14.35 -9.36 6.49
C ARG A 124 -13.30 -8.29 6.68
N PRO A 125 -13.47 -7.10 6.07
CA PRO A 125 -12.63 -5.95 6.35
C PRO A 125 -12.67 -5.57 7.83
N ASN A 126 -11.58 -4.95 8.32
CA ASN A 126 -11.56 -4.39 9.67
C ASN A 126 -12.63 -3.29 9.81
N ASN A 127 -12.84 -2.51 8.74
CA ASN A 127 -13.87 -1.49 8.71
C ASN A 127 -15.27 -2.11 8.58
N SER A 128 -16.12 -1.91 9.60
CA SER A 128 -17.49 -2.42 9.64
C SER A 128 -18.46 -1.77 8.64
N PHE A 129 -18.06 -0.67 8.00
CA PHE A 129 -18.79 0.01 6.93
C PHE A 129 -18.32 -0.36 5.53
N ALA A 130 -17.46 -1.36 5.40
CA ALA A 130 -16.97 -1.87 4.13
C ALA A 130 -17.46 -3.30 3.91
N ASN A 131 -18.16 -3.55 2.83
CA ASN A 131 -18.67 -4.87 2.45
C ASN A 131 -18.46 -5.22 0.97
N VAL A 132 -17.96 -4.28 0.16
CA VAL A 132 -17.76 -4.43 -1.29
C VAL A 132 -16.32 -4.09 -1.65
N SER A 133 -15.71 -4.85 -2.55
CA SER A 133 -14.35 -4.63 -3.10
C SER A 133 -13.28 -4.30 -2.05
N ALA A 134 -13.40 -4.88 -0.85
CA ALA A 134 -12.49 -4.67 0.25
C ALA A 134 -11.75 -5.97 0.59
N THR A 135 -10.45 -5.86 0.88
CA THR A 135 -9.60 -6.98 1.28
C THR A 135 -8.76 -6.55 2.48
N SER A 136 -8.87 -7.28 3.59
CA SER A 136 -8.00 -7.10 4.75
C SER A 136 -6.84 -8.07 4.68
N PHE A 137 -5.65 -7.64 5.03
CA PHE A 137 -4.48 -8.48 5.11
C PHE A 137 -3.62 -8.16 6.33
N SER A 138 -2.88 -9.16 6.78
CA SER A 138 -2.01 -9.05 7.94
C SER A 138 -0.55 -8.95 7.54
N VAL A 139 0.26 -8.42 8.46
CA VAL A 139 1.73 -8.40 8.34
C VAL A 139 2.32 -9.80 8.10
N GLU A 140 1.71 -10.85 8.69
CA GLU A 140 2.19 -12.21 8.51
C GLU A 140 1.98 -12.71 7.07
N GLU A 141 0.88 -12.29 6.42
CA GLU A 141 0.63 -12.61 5.01
C GLU A 141 1.63 -11.90 4.09
N THR A 142 1.95 -10.64 4.36
CA THR A 142 2.99 -9.91 3.62
C THR A 142 4.33 -10.67 3.59
N LYS A 143 4.69 -11.32 4.72
CA LYS A 143 5.95 -12.07 4.86
C LYS A 143 5.93 -13.46 4.21
N ARG A 144 4.75 -13.97 3.83
CA ARG A 144 4.63 -15.33 3.27
C ARG A 144 4.60 -15.37 1.75
N TYR A 145 4.30 -14.27 1.07
CA TYR A 145 4.13 -14.27 -0.38
C TYR A 145 5.46 -13.95 -1.06
N ALA A 146 5.88 -14.81 -2.02
CA ALA A 146 7.08 -14.60 -2.82
C ALA A 146 7.04 -13.28 -3.60
N GLY A 147 8.17 -12.63 -3.76
CA GLY A 147 8.30 -11.40 -4.53
C GLY A 147 7.71 -10.16 -3.87
N THR A 148 7.24 -10.25 -2.62
CA THR A 148 6.70 -9.07 -1.91
C THR A 148 7.78 -8.27 -1.18
N LEU A 149 8.94 -8.84 -0.93
CA LEU A 149 10.06 -8.21 -0.21
C LEU A 149 9.68 -7.66 1.17
N ASN A 150 8.64 -8.22 1.81
CA ASN A 150 7.98 -7.72 3.03
C ASN A 150 7.36 -6.32 2.88
N ASP A 151 7.08 -5.88 1.66
CA ASP A 151 6.49 -4.58 1.33
C ASP A 151 4.98 -4.74 1.10
N PRO A 152 4.12 -4.05 1.89
CA PRO A 152 2.67 -4.09 1.72
C PRO A 152 2.20 -3.62 0.34
N SER A 153 2.89 -2.65 -0.27
CA SER A 153 2.57 -2.14 -1.62
C SER A 153 2.74 -3.22 -2.69
N ARG A 154 3.76 -4.07 -2.54
CA ARG A 154 4.00 -5.20 -3.45
C ARG A 154 3.06 -6.38 -3.18
N MET A 155 2.61 -6.53 -1.93
CA MET A 155 1.65 -7.58 -1.59
C MET A 155 0.31 -7.37 -2.29
N VAL A 156 -0.24 -6.15 -2.29
CA VAL A 156 -1.56 -5.89 -2.90
C VAL A 156 -1.57 -6.12 -4.41
N GLN A 157 -0.42 -6.13 -5.07
CA GLN A 157 -0.30 -6.49 -6.49
C GLN A 157 -0.62 -7.99 -6.76
N THR A 158 -0.87 -8.78 -5.72
CA THR A 158 -1.36 -10.15 -5.86
C THR A 158 -2.88 -10.23 -5.93
N PHE A 159 -3.58 -9.17 -5.55
CA PHE A 159 -5.05 -9.14 -5.58
C PHE A 159 -5.58 -8.93 -6.99
N PRO A 160 -6.81 -9.39 -7.29
CA PRO A 160 -7.36 -9.25 -8.62
C PRO A 160 -7.48 -7.78 -9.02
N GLY A 161 -7.27 -7.48 -10.30
CA GLY A 161 -7.38 -6.12 -10.83
C GLY A 161 -6.25 -5.16 -10.42
N VAL A 162 -5.23 -5.64 -9.70
CA VAL A 162 -4.12 -4.82 -9.20
C VAL A 162 -2.81 -5.22 -9.88
N VAL A 163 -2.09 -4.24 -10.42
CA VAL A 163 -0.78 -4.43 -11.05
C VAL A 163 0.21 -3.36 -10.63
N SER A 164 1.50 -3.66 -10.76
CA SER A 164 2.56 -2.66 -10.69
C SER A 164 2.70 -1.93 -12.02
N ALA A 165 3.07 -0.66 -11.99
CA ALA A 165 3.44 0.09 -13.19
C ALA A 165 4.79 -0.40 -13.77
N GLY A 166 5.72 -0.92 -12.93
CA GLY A 166 7.03 -1.46 -13.32
C GLY A 166 7.60 -2.37 -12.22
N ASP A 167 8.70 -3.08 -12.51
CA ASP A 167 9.35 -3.97 -11.53
C ASP A 167 10.16 -3.20 -10.47
N ASP A 168 10.66 -2.05 -10.85
CA ASP A 168 11.43 -1.12 -10.04
C ASP A 168 10.56 -0.07 -9.32
N ASN A 169 9.23 -0.11 -9.53
CA ASN A 169 8.30 0.90 -9.06
C ASN A 169 7.12 0.28 -8.29
N ASN A 170 6.81 0.84 -7.13
CA ASN A 170 5.71 0.44 -6.26
C ASN A 170 4.35 1.10 -6.60
N ALA A 171 4.26 1.84 -7.72
CA ALA A 171 2.99 2.44 -8.16
C ALA A 171 1.93 1.36 -8.40
N ILE A 172 0.74 1.59 -7.85
CA ILE A 172 -0.36 0.61 -7.82
C ILE A 172 -1.45 1.03 -8.80
N VAL A 173 -1.57 0.29 -9.90
CA VAL A 173 -2.64 0.42 -10.89
C VAL A 173 -3.80 -0.47 -10.48
N ILE A 174 -5.01 0.07 -10.38
CA ILE A 174 -6.21 -0.66 -9.95
C ILE A 174 -7.26 -0.60 -11.05
N ARG A 175 -7.67 -1.77 -11.58
CA ARG A 175 -8.76 -1.87 -12.58
C ARG A 175 -8.52 -0.97 -13.81
N GLY A 176 -7.26 -0.81 -14.23
CA GLY A 176 -6.89 0.06 -15.35
C GLY A 176 -6.92 1.56 -15.06
N ASN A 177 -7.16 1.99 -13.82
CA ASN A 177 -7.06 3.39 -13.43
C ASN A 177 -5.61 3.81 -13.17
N SER A 178 -5.35 5.10 -13.39
CA SER A 178 -4.09 5.72 -12.98
C SER A 178 -3.79 5.50 -11.50
N PRO A 179 -2.55 5.21 -11.12
CA PRO A 179 -2.10 5.16 -9.72
C PRO A 179 -2.38 6.47 -8.97
N ARG A 180 -2.46 7.60 -9.65
CA ARG A 180 -2.81 8.91 -9.06
C ARG A 180 -4.18 8.92 -8.40
N GLY A 181 -5.09 8.01 -8.78
CA GLY A 181 -6.40 7.84 -8.17
C GLY A 181 -6.41 7.15 -6.81
N LEU A 182 -5.28 6.61 -6.34
CA LEU A 182 -5.15 5.89 -5.08
C LEU A 182 -5.00 6.86 -3.90
N LEU A 183 -5.74 6.60 -2.82
CA LEU A 183 -5.58 7.27 -1.53
C LEU A 183 -4.69 6.44 -0.61
N TRP A 184 -3.61 7.02 -0.13
CA TRP A 184 -2.85 6.51 1.01
C TRP A 184 -3.36 7.15 2.29
N ARG A 185 -3.83 6.36 3.23
CA ARG A 185 -4.36 6.82 4.51
C ARG A 185 -3.67 6.09 5.66
N MET A 186 -3.27 6.81 6.70
CA MET A 186 -2.65 6.24 7.90
C MET A 186 -3.29 6.85 9.15
N GLU A 187 -3.67 6.00 10.11
CA GLU A 187 -4.28 6.43 11.37
C GLU A 187 -5.51 7.34 11.21
N GLY A 188 -6.15 7.32 10.04
CA GLY A 188 -7.38 8.07 9.79
C GLY A 188 -7.21 9.39 9.05
N VAL A 189 -6.02 9.71 8.55
CA VAL A 189 -5.73 10.88 7.70
C VAL A 189 -4.99 10.48 6.43
N GLU A 190 -5.19 11.23 5.35
CA GLU A 190 -4.41 11.08 4.12
C GLU A 190 -2.92 11.30 4.41
N ILE A 191 -2.03 10.54 3.78
CA ILE A 191 -0.58 10.71 3.84
C ILE A 191 -0.01 10.87 2.42
N PRO A 192 1.14 11.53 2.27
CA PRO A 192 1.87 11.51 0.99
C PRO A 192 2.25 10.10 0.57
N ASN A 193 2.63 9.94 -0.69
CA ASN A 193 3.18 8.69 -1.22
C ASN A 193 4.29 8.12 -0.31
N PRO A 194 4.09 6.93 0.31
CA PRO A 194 5.02 6.39 1.30
C PRO A 194 6.14 5.55 0.66
N ASN A 195 6.75 6.03 -0.42
CA ASN A 195 7.84 5.36 -1.10
C ASN A 195 9.09 6.25 -1.20
N HIS A 196 10.26 5.63 -1.16
CA HIS A 196 11.53 6.24 -1.53
C HIS A 196 11.67 6.35 -3.04
N PHE A 197 12.44 7.34 -3.51
CA PHE A 197 12.75 7.58 -4.92
C PHE A 197 11.54 7.98 -5.77
N ALA A 198 10.59 8.72 -5.19
CA ALA A 198 9.45 9.32 -5.86
C ALA A 198 9.80 10.78 -6.23
N GLY A 199 10.61 10.95 -7.28
CA GLY A 199 11.21 12.27 -7.59
C GLY A 199 10.33 13.22 -8.37
N SER A 200 9.36 12.71 -9.14
CA SER A 200 8.55 13.53 -10.03
C SER A 200 7.32 14.11 -9.32
N GLU A 201 6.80 15.21 -9.87
CA GLU A 201 5.56 15.81 -9.41
C GLU A 201 4.38 14.85 -9.54
N GLY A 202 3.58 14.73 -8.49
CA GLY A 202 2.44 13.82 -8.46
C GLY A 202 2.79 12.34 -8.55
N SER A 203 4.05 11.95 -8.32
CA SER A 203 4.51 10.55 -8.31
C SER A 203 3.76 9.75 -7.26
N THR A 204 3.33 8.56 -7.64
CA THR A 204 2.54 7.63 -6.81
C THR A 204 3.30 6.36 -6.47
N GLY A 205 4.47 6.17 -7.03
CA GLY A 205 5.34 5.03 -6.84
C GLY A 205 6.71 5.42 -6.29
N GLY A 206 7.65 4.50 -6.41
CA GLY A 206 9.04 4.61 -5.98
C GLY A 206 9.62 3.22 -5.80
N GLY A 207 10.94 3.10 -5.71
CA GLY A 207 11.60 1.79 -5.74
C GLY A 207 11.41 0.97 -4.46
N VAL A 208 11.29 1.62 -3.30
CA VAL A 208 11.23 0.98 -1.97
C VAL A 208 10.23 1.72 -1.09
N SER A 209 9.31 0.99 -0.46
CA SER A 209 8.38 1.58 0.50
C SER A 209 9.09 1.98 1.81
N ILE A 210 8.67 3.10 2.42
CA ILE A 210 9.05 3.47 3.79
C ILE A 210 8.24 2.72 4.85
N LEU A 211 7.22 1.97 4.43
CA LEU A 211 6.37 1.17 5.32
C LEU A 211 7.11 -0.07 5.78
N SER A 212 7.37 -0.19 7.07
CA SER A 212 7.94 -1.42 7.64
C SER A 212 6.84 -2.37 8.11
N ALA A 213 6.94 -3.63 7.73
CA ALA A 213 6.07 -4.69 8.23
C ALA A 213 6.17 -4.90 9.77
N ASN A 214 7.19 -4.36 10.43
CA ASN A 214 7.30 -4.40 11.89
C ASN A 214 6.39 -3.37 12.58
N MET A 215 5.93 -2.36 11.84
CA MET A 215 5.13 -1.25 12.35
C MET A 215 3.63 -1.41 12.11
N LEU A 216 3.23 -2.17 11.08
CA LEU A 216 1.85 -2.23 10.62
C LEU A 216 1.00 -3.21 11.42
N ALA A 217 -0.24 -2.83 11.70
CA ALA A 217 -1.32 -3.70 12.09
C ALA A 217 -2.02 -4.28 10.83
N ASN A 218 -3.17 -4.96 11.04
CA ASN A 218 -4.00 -5.36 9.91
C ASN A 218 -4.44 -4.13 9.11
N THR A 219 -4.35 -4.24 7.81
CA THR A 219 -4.56 -3.16 6.84
C THR A 219 -5.70 -3.52 5.92
N ASP A 220 -6.55 -2.55 5.60
CA ASP A 220 -7.61 -2.68 4.61
C ASP A 220 -7.20 -2.05 3.28
N PHE A 221 -7.49 -2.75 2.19
CA PHE A 221 -7.28 -2.29 0.83
C PHE A 221 -8.58 -2.37 0.04
N TYR A 222 -8.94 -1.27 -0.64
CA TYR A 222 -10.18 -1.12 -1.38
C TYR A 222 -9.90 -0.87 -2.86
N THR A 223 -10.64 -1.57 -3.73
CA THR A 223 -10.50 -1.46 -5.19
C THR A 223 -11.70 -0.83 -5.89
N GLY A 224 -12.73 -0.41 -5.14
CA GLY A 224 -13.91 0.28 -5.68
C GLY A 224 -15.07 0.36 -4.70
N ALA A 225 -16.05 1.22 -4.99
CA ALA A 225 -17.26 1.43 -4.20
C ALA A 225 -17.00 1.52 -2.67
N PHE A 226 -15.93 2.21 -2.29
CA PHE A 226 -15.51 2.31 -0.90
C PHE A 226 -16.43 3.22 -0.07
N PRO A 227 -16.47 3.03 1.28
CA PRO A 227 -17.35 3.77 2.21
C PRO A 227 -17.22 5.30 2.13
N ALA A 228 -18.24 6.01 2.63
CA ALA A 228 -18.31 7.47 2.57
C ALA A 228 -17.22 8.19 3.39
N GLU A 229 -16.56 7.53 4.32
CA GLU A 229 -15.42 8.09 5.08
C GLU A 229 -14.14 8.30 4.26
N TYR A 230 -14.06 7.76 3.05
CA TYR A 230 -12.91 7.89 2.16
C TYR A 230 -13.22 8.87 1.04
N GLY A 231 -12.73 10.10 1.15
CA GLY A 231 -12.77 11.12 0.09
C GLY A 231 -11.48 11.18 -0.70
N ASN A 232 -11.42 12.09 -1.65
CA ASN A 232 -10.22 12.37 -2.47
C ASN A 232 -9.58 11.11 -3.10
N ALA A 233 -10.39 10.17 -3.60
CA ALA A 233 -9.98 8.92 -4.22
C ALA A 233 -10.95 8.49 -5.32
N ILE A 234 -10.42 7.93 -6.43
CA ILE A 234 -11.23 7.43 -7.55
C ILE A 234 -10.84 6.02 -8.02
N SER A 235 -9.64 5.50 -7.64
CA SER A 235 -9.22 4.15 -8.02
C SER A 235 -9.28 3.16 -6.86
N GLY A 236 -8.81 3.56 -5.68
CA GLY A 236 -8.80 2.72 -4.49
C GLY A 236 -8.31 3.44 -3.25
N VAL A 237 -8.29 2.72 -2.13
CA VAL A 237 -7.83 3.22 -0.84
C VAL A 237 -6.92 2.20 -0.18
N PHE A 238 -5.81 2.65 0.36
CA PHE A 238 -4.91 1.88 1.20
C PHE A 238 -4.99 2.47 2.62
N ASP A 239 -5.75 1.81 3.51
CA ASP A 239 -6.00 2.28 4.88
C ASP A 239 -5.09 1.54 5.88
N LEU A 240 -4.02 2.22 6.27
CA LEU A 240 -2.94 1.72 7.10
C LEU A 240 -3.20 2.04 8.58
N ASN A 241 -2.95 1.06 9.43
CA ASN A 241 -2.96 1.25 10.88
C ASN A 241 -1.62 0.80 11.46
N LEU A 242 -1.12 1.53 12.44
CA LEU A 242 0.11 1.18 13.14
C LEU A 242 -0.20 0.29 14.36
N ARG A 243 0.61 -0.72 14.59
CA ARG A 243 0.50 -1.51 15.81
C ARG A 243 1.11 -0.77 17.01
N LYS A 244 0.59 -1.03 18.18
CA LYS A 244 1.16 -0.55 19.44
C LYS A 244 2.34 -1.44 19.84
N GLY A 245 3.29 -0.87 20.60
CA GLY A 245 4.35 -1.62 21.24
C GLY A 245 3.84 -2.50 22.38
N ASN A 246 4.62 -3.47 22.82
CA ASN A 246 4.29 -4.34 23.94
C ASN A 246 4.28 -3.52 25.25
N PRO A 247 3.13 -3.42 25.98
CA PRO A 247 3.04 -2.61 27.20
C PRO A 247 3.63 -3.30 28.44
N ASP A 248 4.11 -4.53 28.33
CA ASP A 248 4.54 -5.35 29.47
C ASP A 248 6.00 -5.82 29.36
N LYS A 249 6.57 -5.86 28.14
CA LYS A 249 7.89 -6.46 27.90
C LYS A 249 8.67 -5.70 26.84
N TRP A 250 9.95 -5.58 27.04
CA TRP A 250 10.88 -5.05 26.04
C TRP A 250 11.21 -6.11 25.01
N GLU A 251 11.00 -5.80 23.76
CA GLU A 251 11.21 -6.68 22.62
C GLU A 251 11.95 -5.95 21.50
N GLN A 252 12.81 -6.69 20.81
CA GLN A 252 13.64 -6.15 19.75
C GLN A 252 13.61 -7.06 18.53
N THR A 253 13.79 -6.44 17.37
CA THR A 253 14.03 -7.12 16.09
C THR A 253 15.22 -6.45 15.43
N ILE A 254 16.18 -7.23 14.99
CA ILE A 254 17.29 -6.76 14.16
C ILE A 254 17.27 -7.59 12.89
N GLN A 255 17.34 -6.93 11.75
CA GLN A 255 17.39 -7.56 10.44
C GLN A 255 18.53 -6.97 9.62
N VAL A 256 19.27 -7.83 8.95
CA VAL A 256 20.30 -7.50 7.98
C VAL A 256 19.93 -8.15 6.67
N GLY A 257 19.92 -7.42 5.59
CA GLY A 257 19.60 -7.98 4.27
C GLY A 257 20.01 -7.03 3.13
N VAL A 258 19.77 -7.49 1.91
CA VAL A 258 20.09 -6.69 0.71
C VAL A 258 19.38 -5.34 0.71
N LEU A 259 18.14 -5.29 1.23
CA LEU A 259 17.35 -4.06 1.30
C LEU A 259 17.75 -3.14 2.45
N GLY A 260 18.56 -3.56 3.41
CA GLY A 260 18.99 -2.66 4.48
C GLY A 260 19.33 -3.36 5.79
N LEU A 261 19.81 -2.52 6.70
CA LEU A 261 19.88 -2.81 8.13
C LEU A 261 18.63 -2.25 8.78
N GLU A 262 17.87 -3.07 9.48
CA GLU A 262 16.64 -2.66 10.16
C GLU A 262 16.69 -3.04 11.63
N ALA A 263 16.32 -2.12 12.50
CA ALA A 263 16.20 -2.32 13.92
C ALA A 263 14.85 -1.81 14.43
N ALA A 264 14.09 -2.69 15.08
CA ALA A 264 12.85 -2.32 15.76
C ALA A 264 12.97 -2.60 17.25
N VAL A 265 12.55 -1.63 18.07
CA VAL A 265 12.52 -1.71 19.53
C VAL A 265 11.14 -1.34 20.05
N GLU A 266 10.63 -2.11 21.00
CA GLU A 266 9.34 -1.86 21.61
C GLU A 266 9.34 -2.21 23.09
N GLY A 267 8.45 -1.58 23.85
CA GLY A 267 8.31 -1.89 25.26
C GLY A 267 7.43 -0.90 26.01
N PRO A 268 7.22 -1.12 27.32
CA PRO A 268 6.54 -0.19 28.18
C PRO A 268 7.40 1.04 28.49
N PHE A 269 6.78 2.20 28.69
CA PHE A 269 7.48 3.37 29.24
C PHE A 269 7.89 3.15 30.71
N SER A 270 7.07 2.43 31.47
CA SER A 270 7.38 2.04 32.84
C SER A 270 6.56 0.80 33.27
N LYS A 271 7.01 0.10 34.32
CA LYS A 271 6.32 -1.10 34.87
C LYS A 271 4.91 -0.82 35.43
N LYS A 272 4.64 0.41 35.86
CA LYS A 272 3.37 0.81 36.49
C LYS A 272 2.38 1.45 35.50
N TYR A 273 2.83 1.75 34.28
CA TYR A 273 2.03 2.44 33.28
C TYR A 273 1.88 1.56 32.03
N LYS A 274 0.63 1.38 31.57
CA LYS A 274 0.33 0.54 30.40
C LYS A 274 0.59 1.21 29.05
N GLY A 275 1.20 2.37 29.04
CA GLY A 275 1.68 3.01 27.83
C GLY A 275 2.90 2.30 27.27
N SER A 276 3.01 2.31 25.95
CA SER A 276 4.06 1.60 25.21
C SER A 276 4.62 2.44 24.08
N TYR A 277 5.85 2.11 23.71
CA TYR A 277 6.50 2.66 22.53
C TYR A 277 6.86 1.53 21.56
N LEU A 278 6.90 1.89 20.29
CA LEU A 278 7.42 1.09 19.19
C LEU A 278 8.16 2.03 18.25
N ILE A 279 9.40 1.72 17.95
CA ILE A 279 10.29 2.50 17.07
C ILE A 279 10.93 1.52 16.10
N ASN A 280 11.00 1.88 14.82
CA ASN A 280 11.68 1.13 13.78
C ASN A 280 12.57 2.08 12.97
N TYR A 281 13.81 1.72 12.78
CA TYR A 281 14.75 2.45 11.93
C TYR A 281 15.35 1.50 10.90
N ARG A 282 15.46 1.98 9.65
CA ARG A 282 16.10 1.24 8.56
C ARG A 282 17.10 2.14 7.83
N TYR A 283 18.23 1.54 7.44
CA TYR A 283 19.26 2.17 6.65
C TYR A 283 19.65 1.27 5.46
N SER A 284 19.86 1.85 4.28
CA SER A 284 20.20 1.14 3.05
C SER A 284 21.51 0.35 3.16
N ALA A 285 21.46 -0.96 2.94
CA ALA A 285 22.62 -1.82 2.95
C ALA A 285 23.47 -1.67 1.68
N LEU A 286 22.89 -1.24 0.56
CA LEU A 286 23.61 -1.09 -0.71
C LEU A 286 24.80 -0.15 -0.56
N THR A 287 24.64 0.92 0.20
CA THR A 287 25.74 1.83 0.54
C THR A 287 26.85 1.13 1.33
N LEU A 288 26.50 0.25 2.28
CA LEU A 288 27.47 -0.50 3.06
C LEU A 288 28.21 -1.54 2.22
N PHE A 289 27.51 -2.22 1.31
CA PHE A 289 28.13 -3.18 0.40
C PHE A 289 29.07 -2.50 -0.59
N SER A 290 28.70 -1.32 -1.10
CA SER A 290 29.60 -0.49 -1.92
C SER A 290 30.86 -0.09 -1.17
N LEU A 291 30.77 0.34 0.10
CA LEU A 291 31.91 0.64 0.95
C LEU A 291 32.81 -0.58 1.22
N LEU A 292 32.28 -1.78 1.18
CA LEU A 292 33.01 -3.04 1.31
C LEU A 292 33.62 -3.52 -0.02
N GLY A 293 33.48 -2.74 -1.11
CA GLY A 293 34.02 -3.05 -2.43
C GLY A 293 33.30 -4.20 -3.15
N LEU A 294 32.04 -4.49 -2.76
CA LEU A 294 31.22 -5.47 -3.45
C LEU A 294 30.58 -4.79 -4.68
N PRO A 295 30.78 -5.29 -5.90
CA PRO A 295 30.18 -4.71 -7.09
C PRO A 295 28.67 -4.96 -7.08
N LEU A 296 27.91 -3.91 -6.85
CA LEU A 296 26.45 -3.93 -6.90
C LEU A 296 25.99 -3.23 -8.19
N GLY A 297 26.21 -3.86 -9.30
CA GLY A 297 25.71 -3.53 -10.64
C GLY A 297 25.35 -2.06 -10.91
N GLY A 298 26.18 -1.32 -11.64
CA GLY A 298 25.90 0.03 -12.16
C GLY A 298 26.51 1.19 -11.35
N ASN A 299 26.57 2.36 -12.01
CA ASN A 299 27.12 3.59 -11.43
C ASN A 299 26.17 4.30 -10.44
N GLN A 300 24.95 3.77 -10.23
CA GLN A 300 23.93 4.36 -9.37
C GLN A 300 23.76 3.52 -8.10
N VAL A 301 24.14 4.05 -6.94
CA VAL A 301 23.92 3.41 -5.64
C VAL A 301 22.79 4.12 -4.91
N PRO A 302 21.57 3.50 -4.82
CA PRO A 302 20.47 4.10 -4.10
C PRO A 302 20.78 4.14 -2.59
N LYS A 303 20.68 5.33 -2.02
CA LYS A 303 20.85 5.59 -0.58
C LYS A 303 19.50 5.94 0.01
N TYR A 304 19.12 5.28 1.09
CA TYR A 304 17.92 5.63 1.82
C TYR A 304 17.99 5.28 3.28
N GLN A 305 17.20 5.98 4.06
CA GLN A 305 16.94 5.68 5.47
C GLN A 305 15.53 6.08 5.82
N ASP A 306 14.93 5.35 6.75
CA ASP A 306 13.61 5.66 7.27
C ASP A 306 13.49 5.39 8.77
N LEU A 307 12.63 6.19 9.40
CA LEU A 307 12.26 6.09 10.80
C LEU A 307 10.74 6.03 10.91
N SER A 308 10.24 5.09 11.69
CA SER A 308 8.82 5.00 12.04
C SER A 308 8.67 4.79 13.53
N PHE A 309 7.65 5.39 14.13
CA PHE A 309 7.36 5.20 15.55
C PHE A 309 5.86 5.28 15.85
N ASN A 310 5.45 4.62 16.92
CA ASN A 310 4.10 4.71 17.48
C ASN A 310 4.17 4.64 19.02
N PHE A 311 3.80 5.71 19.69
CA PHE A 311 3.77 5.84 21.14
C PHE A 311 2.33 5.87 21.62
N SER A 312 1.95 4.98 22.52
CA SER A 312 0.59 4.85 23.03
C SER A 312 0.52 5.26 24.50
N PHE A 313 -0.37 6.18 24.81
CA PHE A 313 -0.56 6.78 26.14
C PHE A 313 -2.02 6.58 26.59
N PRO A 314 -2.39 5.37 27.06
CA PRO A 314 -3.72 5.13 27.62
C PRO A 314 -3.88 5.90 28.95
N THR A 315 -5.01 6.56 29.09
CA THR A 315 -5.40 7.27 30.33
C THR A 315 -6.52 6.54 31.05
N LYS A 316 -6.79 6.93 32.30
CA LYS A 316 -7.84 6.27 33.08
C LYS A 316 -9.26 6.68 32.66
N HIS A 317 -9.47 7.93 32.22
CA HIS A 317 -10.81 8.51 32.05
C HIS A 317 -11.08 9.20 30.73
N ILE A 318 -10.03 9.71 30.06
CA ILE A 318 -10.18 10.52 28.86
C ILE A 318 -9.73 9.79 27.57
N GLY A 319 -9.61 8.46 27.62
CA GLY A 319 -9.27 7.66 26.44
C GLY A 319 -7.78 7.45 26.22
N THR A 320 -7.38 7.17 25.00
CA THR A 320 -5.99 6.88 24.64
C THR A 320 -5.48 7.91 23.66
N PHE A 321 -4.35 8.52 23.98
CA PHE A 321 -3.57 9.33 23.05
C PHE A 321 -2.51 8.49 22.37
N THR A 322 -2.25 8.75 21.08
CA THR A 322 -1.08 8.18 20.42
C THR A 322 -0.30 9.29 19.73
N LEU A 323 1.02 9.16 19.71
CA LEU A 323 1.90 9.97 18.87
C LEU A 323 2.55 9.02 17.88
N PHE A 324 2.35 9.25 16.59
CA PHE A 324 2.89 8.41 15.53
C PHE A 324 3.69 9.21 14.53
N GLY A 325 4.59 8.54 13.85
CA GLY A 325 5.34 9.14 12.76
C GLY A 325 5.96 8.11 11.85
N ILE A 326 6.16 8.52 10.61
CA ILE A 326 6.85 7.79 9.57
C ILE A 326 7.56 8.81 8.68
N GLY A 327 8.82 8.55 8.33
CA GLY A 327 9.56 9.43 7.43
C GLY A 327 10.76 8.77 6.82
N GLY A 328 11.13 9.22 5.63
CA GLY A 328 12.23 8.70 4.85
C GLY A 328 13.01 9.79 4.13
N LEU A 329 14.31 9.55 4.03
CA LEU A 329 15.23 10.33 3.21
C LEU A 329 15.81 9.38 2.16
N SER A 330 15.86 9.80 0.90
CA SER A 330 16.50 9.03 -0.16
C SER A 330 17.21 9.90 -1.18
N SER A 331 18.24 9.34 -1.77
CA SER A 331 18.96 9.93 -2.90
C SER A 331 19.47 8.85 -3.84
N LEU A 332 19.40 9.16 -5.11
CA LEU A 332 19.91 8.36 -6.21
C LEU A 332 20.61 9.31 -7.17
N GLY A 333 21.74 8.92 -7.73
CA GLY A 333 22.43 9.71 -8.73
C GLY A 333 23.53 8.92 -9.39
N ASN A 334 23.83 9.29 -10.60
CA ASN A 334 24.98 8.81 -11.34
C ASN A 334 25.90 9.99 -11.71
N SER A 335 27.15 9.69 -11.91
CA SER A 335 28.11 10.58 -12.53
C SER A 335 28.62 9.93 -13.81
N VAL A 336 28.78 10.73 -14.84
CA VAL A 336 29.37 10.30 -16.10
C VAL A 336 30.88 10.14 -15.92
N GLY A 337 31.43 9.04 -16.47
CA GLY A 337 32.88 8.80 -16.45
C GLY A 337 33.64 9.78 -17.34
N SER A 338 34.94 9.93 -17.06
CA SER A 338 35.81 10.80 -17.87
C SER A 338 36.18 10.23 -19.25
N ASP A 339 35.91 8.96 -19.50
CA ASP A 339 36.13 8.30 -20.78
C ASP A 339 35.00 8.57 -21.77
N THR A 340 35.10 9.61 -22.53
CA THR A 340 34.08 10.05 -23.52
C THR A 340 33.93 9.10 -24.73
N THR A 341 34.83 8.13 -24.91
CA THR A 341 34.71 7.10 -25.96
C THR A 341 33.58 6.11 -25.67
N THR A 342 33.12 6.08 -24.44
CA THR A 342 31.99 5.26 -24.00
C THR A 342 30.60 5.89 -24.25
N PHE A 343 30.56 7.17 -24.69
CA PHE A 343 29.33 7.92 -24.94
C PHE A 343 28.68 7.47 -26.25
N LYS A 344 27.90 6.41 -26.22
CA LYS A 344 27.17 5.84 -27.36
C LYS A 344 25.72 6.26 -27.44
N THR A 345 25.13 6.65 -26.29
CA THR A 345 23.74 7.07 -26.18
C THR A 345 23.64 8.36 -25.38
N LEU A 346 22.52 9.07 -25.46
CA LEU A 346 22.25 10.22 -24.60
C LEU A 346 22.33 9.83 -23.13
N SER A 347 21.85 8.63 -22.78
CA SER A 347 21.90 8.10 -21.41
C SER A 347 23.33 7.92 -20.89
N ASP A 348 24.31 7.58 -21.73
CA ASP A 348 25.71 7.39 -21.32
C ASP A 348 26.37 8.69 -20.88
N ARG A 349 25.87 9.81 -21.38
CA ARG A 349 26.38 11.16 -21.09
C ARG A 349 25.41 12.03 -20.29
N THR A 350 24.37 11.45 -19.70
CA THR A 350 23.44 12.15 -18.82
C THR A 350 23.78 11.88 -17.38
N GLU A 351 24.06 12.93 -16.62
CA GLU A 351 24.13 12.86 -15.16
C GLU A 351 22.76 13.15 -14.59
N GLU A 352 22.28 12.26 -13.73
CA GLU A 352 20.99 12.41 -13.06
C GLU A 352 21.19 12.43 -11.55
N SER A 353 20.42 13.25 -10.87
CA SER A 353 20.34 13.30 -9.42
C SER A 353 18.89 13.35 -8.96
N LEU A 354 18.54 12.53 -8.02
CA LEU A 354 17.23 12.48 -7.39
C LEU A 354 17.41 12.54 -5.89
N THR A 355 16.71 13.47 -5.26
CA THR A 355 16.65 13.60 -3.80
C THR A 355 15.21 13.64 -3.34
N GLN A 356 14.92 12.97 -2.22
CA GLN A 356 13.59 12.99 -1.65
C GLN A 356 13.63 13.00 -0.13
N LYS A 357 12.74 13.81 0.44
CA LYS A 357 12.39 13.79 1.85
C LYS A 357 10.88 13.64 1.94
N VAL A 358 10.41 12.67 2.70
CA VAL A 358 8.98 12.46 2.95
C VAL A 358 8.76 12.14 4.40
N GLY A 359 7.70 12.67 4.98
CA GLY A 359 7.39 12.37 6.37
C GLY A 359 6.00 12.76 6.80
N VAL A 360 5.54 12.09 7.85
CA VAL A 360 4.29 12.32 8.56
C VAL A 360 4.56 12.23 10.05
N ILE A 361 4.09 13.17 10.81
CA ILE A 361 3.97 13.11 12.26
C ILE A 361 2.55 13.47 12.66
N GLY A 362 1.95 12.74 13.58
CA GLY A 362 0.59 13.01 14.01
C GLY A 362 0.28 12.48 15.39
N THR A 363 -0.79 13.01 15.95
CA THR A 363 -1.35 12.54 17.20
C THR A 363 -2.78 12.10 16.99
N THR A 364 -3.19 11.01 17.65
CA THR A 364 -4.59 10.60 17.71
C THR A 364 -5.10 10.64 19.13
N HIS A 365 -6.34 11.00 19.30
CA HIS A 365 -7.08 10.86 20.54
C HIS A 365 -8.29 9.98 20.29
N ASN A 366 -8.37 8.85 20.99
CA ASN A 366 -9.46 7.90 20.90
C ASN A 366 -10.16 7.82 22.25
N VAL A 367 -11.43 8.19 22.30
CA VAL A 367 -12.24 8.15 23.52
C VAL A 367 -13.55 7.41 23.25
N VAL A 368 -13.96 6.59 24.21
CA VAL A 368 -15.29 5.99 24.25
C VAL A 368 -16.06 6.65 25.37
N PHE A 369 -17.24 7.18 25.06
CA PHE A 369 -18.04 7.93 26.03
C PHE A 369 -18.71 7.04 27.08
N LYS A 370 -19.20 7.65 28.14
CA LYS A 370 -19.84 6.94 29.26
C LYS A 370 -21.11 6.18 28.87
N ASP A 371 -21.78 6.56 27.79
CA ASP A 371 -22.94 5.85 27.22
C ASP A 371 -22.58 4.45 26.67
N ARG A 372 -21.28 4.15 26.57
CA ARG A 372 -20.74 2.88 26.04
C ARG A 372 -21.19 2.55 24.62
N LYS A 373 -21.73 3.51 23.89
CA LYS A 373 -22.25 3.38 22.52
C LYS A 373 -21.60 4.33 21.53
N THR A 374 -20.98 5.39 22.04
CA THR A 374 -20.38 6.45 21.25
C THR A 374 -18.88 6.45 21.44
N SER A 375 -18.13 6.51 20.33
CA SER A 375 -16.68 6.71 20.31
C SER A 375 -16.29 7.86 19.40
N LEU A 376 -15.25 8.57 19.75
CA LEU A 376 -14.70 9.67 18.99
C LEU A 376 -13.20 9.42 18.77
N LYS A 377 -12.76 9.50 17.51
CA LYS A 377 -11.36 9.55 17.13
C LYS A 377 -11.06 10.93 16.54
N THR A 378 -10.11 11.65 17.13
CA THR A 378 -9.59 12.91 16.59
C THR A 378 -8.15 12.73 16.20
N VAL A 379 -7.76 13.28 15.06
CA VAL A 379 -6.39 13.19 14.51
C VAL A 379 -5.91 14.57 14.13
N LEU A 380 -4.69 14.91 14.55
CA LEU A 380 -3.96 16.08 14.07
C LEU A 380 -2.66 15.59 13.46
N SER A 381 -2.30 16.04 12.27
CA SER A 381 -1.07 15.65 11.62
C SER A 381 -0.42 16.76 10.81
N LEU A 382 0.91 16.70 10.77
CA LEU A 382 1.76 17.46 9.88
C LEU A 382 2.49 16.46 8.98
N SER A 383 2.45 16.67 7.68
CA SER A 383 3.18 15.83 6.74
C SER A 383 3.78 16.67 5.61
N GLY A 384 4.75 16.12 4.89
CA GLY A 384 5.35 16.84 3.78
C GLY A 384 6.21 15.96 2.88
N THR A 385 6.48 16.51 1.70
CA THR A 385 7.44 15.99 0.74
C THR A 385 8.32 17.11 0.23
N ASP A 386 9.59 16.80 -0.04
CA ASP A 386 10.55 17.70 -0.67
C ASP A 386 11.34 16.84 -1.69
N ASN A 387 10.97 16.95 -2.96
CA ASN A 387 11.50 16.16 -4.05
C ASN A 387 12.34 17.07 -4.94
N GLY A 388 13.57 16.68 -5.23
CA GLY A 388 14.47 17.34 -6.17
C GLY A 388 14.90 16.37 -7.26
N TYR A 389 14.90 16.81 -8.49
CA TYR A 389 15.44 16.09 -9.64
C TYR A 389 16.32 17.04 -10.46
N GLY A 390 17.46 16.56 -10.88
CA GLY A 390 18.38 17.25 -11.78
C GLY A 390 18.87 16.29 -12.85
N ALA A 391 18.91 16.75 -14.10
CA ALA A 391 19.50 16.06 -15.23
C ALA A 391 20.33 17.04 -16.05
N ASP A 392 21.62 16.70 -16.26
CA ASP A 392 22.56 17.46 -17.05
C ASP A 392 23.18 16.56 -18.15
N THR A 393 23.35 17.06 -19.35
CA THR A 393 24.13 16.35 -20.37
C THR A 393 25.58 16.77 -20.32
N VAL A 394 26.50 15.83 -20.55
CA VAL A 394 27.95 16.05 -20.55
C VAL A 394 28.46 15.95 -21.99
N SER A 395 29.14 16.98 -22.46
CA SER A 395 29.76 16.98 -23.79
C SER A 395 31.04 16.11 -23.86
N ASN A 396 31.58 15.88 -25.06
CA ASN A 396 32.87 15.20 -25.19
C ASN A 396 34.05 16.00 -24.62
N LEU A 397 33.85 17.29 -24.33
CA LEU A 397 34.81 18.14 -23.61
C LEU A 397 34.56 18.13 -22.07
N LEU A 398 33.68 17.29 -21.60
CA LEU A 398 33.24 17.17 -20.19
C LEU A 398 32.54 18.45 -19.66
N GLU A 399 31.99 19.26 -20.55
CA GLU A 399 31.20 20.43 -20.21
C GLU A 399 29.77 19.98 -19.93
N ARG A 400 29.14 20.53 -18.85
CA ARG A 400 27.76 20.24 -18.46
C ARG A 400 26.79 21.25 -19.01
N SER A 401 25.68 20.78 -19.56
CA SER A 401 24.55 21.59 -20.00
C SER A 401 23.25 21.06 -19.38
N PRO A 402 22.41 21.92 -18.76
CA PRO A 402 21.22 21.48 -18.08
C PRO A 402 20.16 20.97 -19.07
N LEU A 403 19.53 19.85 -18.74
CA LEU A 403 18.37 19.29 -19.44
C LEU A 403 17.08 19.58 -18.66
N GLU A 404 17.08 19.25 -17.35
CA GLU A 404 15.93 19.46 -16.48
C GLU A 404 16.37 19.62 -15.04
N HIS A 405 15.83 20.63 -14.35
CA HIS A 405 15.97 20.77 -12.90
C HIS A 405 14.61 21.06 -12.27
N SER A 406 14.25 20.32 -11.23
CA SER A 406 12.98 20.52 -10.54
C SER A 406 13.10 20.40 -9.01
N SER A 407 12.21 21.14 -8.33
CA SER A 407 12.05 21.09 -6.87
C SER A 407 10.58 21.21 -6.52
N PHE A 408 10.01 20.16 -5.93
CA PHE A 408 8.60 20.08 -5.56
C PHE A 408 8.47 19.88 -4.06
N ARG A 409 8.03 20.93 -3.35
CA ARG A 409 7.84 20.90 -1.91
C ARG A 409 6.38 21.08 -1.55
N TYR A 410 5.88 20.16 -0.70
CA TYR A 410 4.55 20.19 -0.12
C TYR A 410 4.63 20.07 1.40
N ILE A 411 3.79 20.85 2.09
CA ILE A 411 3.53 20.71 3.54
C ILE A 411 2.02 20.64 3.72
N TYR A 412 1.55 19.63 4.44
CA TYR A 412 0.14 19.40 4.71
C TYR A 412 -0.11 19.48 6.21
N VAL A 413 -1.07 20.28 6.60
CA VAL A 413 -1.60 20.32 7.98
C VAL A 413 -3.01 19.76 7.93
N ARG A 414 -3.28 18.71 8.70
CA ARG A 414 -4.57 18.02 8.72
C ARG A 414 -5.14 17.92 10.11
N ALA A 415 -6.45 18.16 10.19
CA ALA A 415 -7.26 17.93 11.38
C ALA A 415 -8.48 17.11 10.96
N ALA A 416 -8.66 15.94 11.56
CA ALA A 416 -9.77 15.03 11.25
C ALA A 416 -10.47 14.59 12.53
N THR A 417 -11.78 14.38 12.45
CA THR A 417 -12.58 13.81 13.51
C THR A 417 -13.54 12.74 12.95
N ASN A 418 -13.76 11.68 13.71
CA ASN A 418 -14.60 10.56 13.34
C ASN A 418 -15.42 10.15 14.57
N LEU A 419 -16.72 10.44 14.54
CA LEU A 419 -17.69 10.02 15.53
C LEU A 419 -18.35 8.72 15.08
N ASN A 420 -18.28 7.69 15.88
CA ASN A 420 -18.98 6.43 15.63
C ASN A 420 -19.98 6.18 16.77
N ARG A 421 -21.24 5.91 16.43
CA ARG A 421 -22.32 5.69 17.41
C ARG A 421 -23.16 4.47 17.06
N LYS A 422 -23.12 3.47 17.93
CA LYS A 422 -24.03 2.35 17.93
C LYS A 422 -25.35 2.77 18.58
N ILE A 423 -26.39 2.91 17.79
CA ILE A 423 -27.73 3.29 18.29
C ILE A 423 -28.33 2.06 19.00
N ASP A 424 -28.35 0.93 18.30
CA ASP A 424 -28.84 -0.36 18.76
C ASP A 424 -28.10 -1.51 18.02
N THR A 425 -28.57 -2.74 18.16
CA THR A 425 -27.99 -3.92 17.51
C THR A 425 -28.09 -3.90 15.98
N LYS A 426 -29.05 -3.14 15.44
CA LYS A 426 -29.30 -3.03 14.00
C LYS A 426 -28.69 -1.78 13.37
N ASN A 427 -28.57 -0.69 14.14
CA ASN A 427 -28.24 0.63 13.63
C ASN A 427 -26.92 1.15 14.18
N THR A 428 -25.99 1.46 13.30
CA THR A 428 -24.76 2.17 13.63
C THR A 428 -24.60 3.33 12.67
N ILE A 429 -24.27 4.52 13.18
CA ILE A 429 -23.93 5.70 12.39
C ILE A 429 -22.47 6.06 12.58
N ARG A 430 -21.90 6.65 11.55
CA ARG A 430 -20.55 7.22 11.59
C ARG A 430 -20.57 8.55 10.84
N ALA A 431 -19.96 9.57 11.42
CA ALA A 431 -19.84 10.87 10.80
C ALA A 431 -18.44 11.45 11.08
N GLY A 432 -17.93 12.23 10.16
CA GLY A 432 -16.62 12.84 10.35
C GLY A 432 -16.43 14.09 9.51
N LEU A 433 -15.43 14.86 9.92
CA LEU A 433 -14.97 16.06 9.24
C LEU A 433 -13.46 15.99 9.11
N GLU A 434 -12.92 16.48 8.02
CA GLU A 434 -11.49 16.62 7.78
C GLU A 434 -11.20 17.96 7.12
N LEU A 435 -10.24 18.70 7.67
CA LEU A 435 -9.65 19.89 7.07
C LEU A 435 -8.19 19.60 6.73
N GLN A 436 -7.83 19.80 5.48
CA GLN A 436 -6.47 19.67 4.98
C GLN A 436 -6.03 21.01 4.38
N THR A 437 -5.03 21.64 4.96
CA THR A 437 -4.36 22.81 4.36
C THR A 437 -3.06 22.36 3.71
N ILE A 438 -2.84 22.79 2.47
CA ILE A 438 -1.71 22.41 1.62
C ILE A 438 -0.91 23.66 1.31
N PHE A 439 0.32 23.72 1.78
CA PHE A 439 1.31 24.71 1.35
C PHE A 439 2.21 24.06 0.31
N TYR A 440 2.44 24.74 -0.80
CA TYR A 440 3.24 24.21 -1.89
C TYR A 440 4.19 25.26 -2.46
N ARG A 441 5.36 24.75 -2.89
CA ARG A 441 6.34 25.48 -3.70
C ARG A 441 6.84 24.52 -4.76
N LEU A 442 6.55 24.85 -6.02
CA LEU A 442 6.81 24.02 -7.17
C LEU A 442 7.63 24.81 -8.16
N HIS A 443 8.77 24.23 -8.55
CA HIS A 443 9.67 24.83 -9.52
C HIS A 443 10.18 23.76 -10.47
N GLN A 444 10.15 24.05 -11.77
CA GLN A 444 10.76 23.22 -12.80
C GLN A 444 11.25 24.06 -13.94
N ASP A 445 12.52 23.89 -14.26
CA ASP A 445 13.15 24.36 -15.49
C ASP A 445 13.43 23.16 -16.40
N GLY A 446 13.39 23.35 -17.71
CA GLY A 446 13.68 22.29 -18.65
C GLY A 446 14.00 22.81 -20.06
N LEU A 447 14.77 21.99 -20.77
CA LEU A 447 15.07 22.21 -22.15
C LEU A 447 13.81 21.97 -23.00
N ASN A 448 13.46 22.93 -23.83
CA ASN A 448 12.39 22.73 -24.81
C ASN A 448 13.01 22.02 -26.03
N ASP A 449 12.61 20.77 -26.25
CA ASP A 449 13.16 19.93 -27.32
C ASP A 449 12.94 20.49 -28.72
N THR A 450 11.91 21.33 -28.91
CA THR A 450 11.60 21.92 -30.22
C THR A 450 12.42 23.18 -30.48
N THR A 451 12.65 24.01 -29.47
CA THR A 451 13.33 25.31 -29.64
C THR A 451 14.78 25.28 -29.17
N GLY A 452 15.21 24.24 -28.44
CA GLY A 452 16.54 24.15 -27.82
C GLY A 452 16.76 25.18 -26.69
N VAL A 453 15.72 25.85 -26.22
CA VAL A 453 15.81 26.87 -25.18
C VAL A 453 15.51 26.25 -23.81
N TYR A 454 16.43 26.41 -22.87
CA TYR A 454 16.22 26.07 -21.45
C TYR A 454 15.40 27.18 -20.78
N SER A 455 14.25 26.83 -20.23
CA SER A 455 13.31 27.80 -19.65
C SER A 455 12.49 27.23 -18.51
N THR A 456 11.92 28.12 -17.70
CA THR A 456 11.02 27.76 -16.61
C THR A 456 9.67 27.27 -17.16
N ARG A 457 9.26 26.10 -16.72
CA ARG A 457 7.97 25.46 -17.04
C ARG A 457 6.95 25.59 -15.92
N LEU A 458 7.43 25.71 -14.68
CA LEU A 458 6.60 25.86 -13.50
C LEU A 458 7.36 26.63 -12.43
N ASN A 459 6.77 27.71 -11.92
CA ASN A 459 7.29 28.44 -10.78
C ASN A 459 6.14 29.02 -9.97
N THR A 460 5.69 28.25 -8.97
CA THR A 460 4.54 28.67 -8.17
C THR A 460 4.75 28.37 -6.69
N GLN A 461 4.34 29.32 -5.85
CA GLN A 461 4.31 29.15 -4.40
C GLN A 461 3.01 29.73 -3.86
N SER A 462 2.22 28.90 -3.19
CA SER A 462 0.94 29.32 -2.61
C SER A 462 0.43 28.32 -1.57
N LYS A 463 -0.82 28.46 -1.18
CA LYS A 463 -1.55 27.53 -0.32
C LYS A 463 -2.96 27.32 -0.84
N THR A 464 -3.49 26.16 -0.55
CA THR A 464 -4.90 25.80 -0.79
C THR A 464 -5.41 24.94 0.35
N PHE A 465 -6.70 24.64 0.38
CA PHE A 465 -7.26 23.71 1.36
C PHE A 465 -8.35 22.84 0.75
N LEU A 466 -8.50 21.66 1.32
CA LEU A 466 -9.62 20.76 1.14
C LEU A 466 -10.41 20.68 2.46
N PHE A 467 -11.71 20.87 2.39
CA PHE A 467 -12.61 20.57 3.48
C PHE A 467 -13.49 19.41 3.08
N GLN A 468 -13.49 18.34 3.87
CA GLN A 468 -14.24 17.12 3.61
C GLN A 468 -15.12 16.79 4.81
N GLY A 469 -16.26 16.19 4.53
CA GLY A 469 -17.11 15.68 5.57
C GLY A 469 -17.94 14.51 5.07
N TYR A 470 -18.39 13.68 5.98
CA TYR A 470 -19.21 12.55 5.63
C TYR A 470 -20.17 12.16 6.74
N TYR A 471 -21.25 11.52 6.32
CA TYR A 471 -22.19 10.83 7.17
C TYR A 471 -22.49 9.47 6.55
N GLN A 472 -22.52 8.42 7.34
CA GLN A 472 -22.90 7.09 6.89
C GLN A 472 -23.69 6.36 7.97
N TRP A 473 -24.65 5.55 7.51
CA TRP A 473 -25.53 4.76 8.31
C TRP A 473 -25.49 3.33 7.84
N ARG A 474 -25.21 2.42 8.77
CA ARG A 474 -25.28 0.97 8.56
C ARG A 474 -26.52 0.44 9.25
N HIS A 475 -27.42 -0.16 8.46
CA HIS A 475 -28.62 -0.82 8.93
C HIS A 475 -28.55 -2.33 8.70
N ARG A 476 -28.72 -3.11 9.75
CA ARG A 476 -28.82 -4.56 9.72
C ARG A 476 -30.29 -4.95 9.82
N PHE A 477 -30.97 -5.18 8.68
CA PHE A 477 -32.36 -5.64 8.66
C PHE A 477 -32.51 -6.98 9.39
N SER A 478 -31.49 -7.85 9.22
CA SER A 478 -31.37 -9.15 9.86
C SER A 478 -29.91 -9.58 9.88
N ASP A 479 -29.62 -10.76 10.42
CA ASP A 479 -28.28 -11.36 10.30
C ASP A 479 -27.90 -11.70 8.86
N ARG A 480 -28.87 -11.64 7.91
CA ARG A 480 -28.67 -11.94 6.48
C ARG A 480 -28.55 -10.72 5.60
N LEU A 481 -29.19 -9.61 5.95
CA LEU A 481 -29.24 -8.41 5.10
C LEU A 481 -28.69 -7.19 5.82
N ILE A 482 -27.63 -6.62 5.28
CA ILE A 482 -26.99 -5.40 5.74
C ILE A 482 -27.03 -4.37 4.60
N LEU A 483 -27.44 -3.15 4.89
CA LEU A 483 -27.39 -2.01 4.01
C LEU A 483 -26.51 -0.92 4.65
N ILE A 484 -25.66 -0.31 3.85
CA ILE A 484 -24.84 0.84 4.22
C ILE A 484 -25.11 1.94 3.23
N SER A 485 -25.58 3.08 3.72
CA SER A 485 -25.77 4.29 2.94
C SER A 485 -24.93 5.41 3.50
N GLY A 486 -24.41 6.27 2.63
CA GLY A 486 -23.58 7.38 3.06
C GLY A 486 -23.55 8.52 2.07
N LEU A 487 -23.17 9.66 2.57
CA LEU A 487 -22.97 10.87 1.81
C LEU A 487 -21.58 11.43 2.19
N HIS A 488 -20.74 11.65 1.19
CA HIS A 488 -19.49 12.37 1.34
C HIS A 488 -19.60 13.71 0.63
N PHE A 489 -18.96 14.74 1.16
CA PHE A 489 -18.84 16.02 0.51
C PHE A 489 -17.43 16.60 0.62
N THR A 490 -17.02 17.30 -0.43
CA THR A 490 -15.69 17.90 -0.55
C THR A 490 -15.84 19.32 -1.08
N TYR A 491 -15.18 20.27 -0.44
CA TYR A 491 -14.95 21.61 -0.96
C TYR A 491 -13.48 21.80 -1.28
N GLY A 492 -13.16 22.14 -2.52
CA GLY A 492 -11.81 22.44 -2.99
C GLY A 492 -11.57 23.93 -3.14
N ALA A 493 -10.70 24.52 -2.32
CA ALA A 493 -10.40 25.95 -2.43
C ALA A 493 -9.59 26.30 -3.69
N ILE A 494 -8.88 25.32 -4.28
CA ILE A 494 -8.08 25.54 -5.49
C ILE A 494 -8.93 25.94 -6.69
N ASN A 495 -10.12 25.35 -6.83
CA ASN A 495 -11.07 25.62 -7.92
C ASN A 495 -12.41 26.18 -7.43
N GLN A 496 -12.56 26.39 -6.12
CA GLN A 496 -13.75 26.96 -5.44
C GLN A 496 -15.04 26.20 -5.71
N LYS A 497 -14.96 24.86 -5.84
CA LYS A 497 -16.10 24.00 -6.16
C LYS A 497 -16.46 23.06 -5.00
N PHE A 498 -17.74 22.73 -4.93
CA PHE A 498 -18.32 21.82 -3.95
C PHE A 498 -18.80 20.55 -4.62
N TYR A 499 -18.45 19.39 -4.07
CA TYR A 499 -18.79 18.07 -4.60
C TYR A 499 -19.58 17.28 -3.58
N VAL A 500 -20.66 16.63 -4.04
CA VAL A 500 -21.51 15.76 -3.23
C VAL A 500 -21.45 14.36 -3.83
N GLU A 501 -21.21 13.36 -2.98
CA GLU A 501 -20.88 12.00 -3.37
C GLU A 501 -21.75 10.99 -2.60
N PRO A 502 -22.94 10.65 -3.11
CA PRO A 502 -23.78 9.61 -2.52
C PRO A 502 -23.17 8.22 -2.77
N ARG A 503 -23.27 7.36 -1.76
CA ARG A 503 -22.74 5.98 -1.79
C ARG A 503 -23.70 5.04 -1.07
N VAL A 504 -23.96 3.90 -1.68
CA VAL A 504 -24.81 2.84 -1.11
C VAL A 504 -24.15 1.50 -1.38
N SER A 505 -24.12 0.64 -0.38
CA SER A 505 -23.67 -0.75 -0.55
C SER A 505 -24.49 -1.69 0.33
N GLY A 506 -24.59 -2.95 -0.10
CA GLY A 506 -25.34 -3.96 0.62
C GLY A 506 -24.65 -5.32 0.58
N GLU A 507 -24.94 -6.12 1.58
CA GLU A 507 -24.55 -7.54 1.68
C GLU A 507 -25.80 -8.36 1.98
N TYR A 508 -26.00 -9.40 1.18
CA TYR A 508 -27.06 -10.37 1.39
C TYR A 508 -26.50 -11.79 1.52
N ARG A 509 -26.66 -12.39 2.68
CA ARG A 509 -26.22 -13.76 2.96
C ARG A 509 -27.30 -14.74 2.46
N LEU A 510 -27.05 -15.33 1.29
CA LEU A 510 -27.93 -16.35 0.71
C LEU A 510 -28.00 -17.61 1.58
N THR A 511 -26.83 -18.10 2.00
CA THR A 511 -26.65 -19.23 2.91
C THR A 511 -25.49 -18.95 3.88
N GLU A 512 -25.21 -19.85 4.80
CA GLU A 512 -24.03 -19.74 5.67
C GLU A 512 -22.70 -19.71 4.91
N LYS A 513 -22.68 -20.20 3.65
CA LYS A 513 -21.50 -20.31 2.80
C LYS A 513 -21.46 -19.34 1.65
N MET A 514 -22.59 -18.70 1.35
CA MET A 514 -22.74 -17.84 0.17
C MET A 514 -23.24 -16.46 0.54
N ASN A 515 -22.59 -15.41 0.05
CA ASN A 515 -23.10 -14.05 0.14
C ASN A 515 -22.96 -13.29 -1.19
N LEU A 516 -23.90 -12.40 -1.42
CA LEU A 516 -23.88 -11.41 -2.48
C LEU A 516 -23.55 -10.06 -1.87
N THR A 517 -22.77 -9.28 -2.58
CA THR A 517 -22.46 -7.89 -2.25
C THR A 517 -22.74 -7.00 -3.45
N ALA A 518 -23.29 -5.83 -3.23
CA ALA A 518 -23.51 -4.84 -4.27
C ALA A 518 -23.15 -3.45 -3.76
N GLY A 519 -22.60 -2.61 -4.63
CA GLY A 519 -22.25 -1.25 -4.28
C GLY A 519 -22.33 -0.30 -5.46
N ILE A 520 -22.82 0.90 -5.18
CA ILE A 520 -22.78 2.06 -6.07
C ILE A 520 -22.24 3.24 -5.31
N GLY A 521 -21.33 4.00 -5.90
CA GLY A 521 -20.75 5.16 -5.24
C GLY A 521 -20.20 6.18 -6.23
N LEU A 522 -20.46 7.43 -5.92
CA LEU A 522 -19.83 8.55 -6.60
C LEU A 522 -18.59 8.96 -5.81
N HIS A 523 -17.50 9.20 -6.52
CA HIS A 523 -16.19 9.52 -5.96
C HIS A 523 -15.57 10.69 -6.73
N SER A 524 -14.79 11.53 -6.06
CA SER A 524 -14.01 12.58 -6.71
C SER A 524 -12.58 12.63 -6.16
N ARG A 525 -11.67 13.18 -6.96
CA ARG A 525 -10.28 13.41 -6.59
C ARG A 525 -9.77 14.71 -7.17
N MET A 526 -9.08 15.48 -6.33
CA MET A 526 -8.26 16.59 -6.75
C MET A 526 -7.02 16.07 -7.49
N ASP A 527 -6.79 16.51 -8.71
CA ASP A 527 -5.56 16.21 -9.44
C ASP A 527 -4.35 16.87 -8.77
N ALA A 528 -3.13 16.54 -9.22
CA ALA A 528 -1.91 17.17 -8.73
C ALA A 528 -2.01 18.70 -8.87
N ILE A 529 -1.50 19.45 -7.89
CA ILE A 529 -1.61 20.92 -7.87
C ILE A 529 -1.00 21.56 -9.12
N SER A 530 0.09 20.99 -9.63
CA SER A 530 0.71 21.39 -10.90
C SER A 530 -0.27 21.38 -12.07
N THR A 531 -1.26 20.48 -12.09
CA THR A 531 -2.31 20.46 -13.14
C THR A 531 -3.12 21.76 -13.17
N TYR A 532 -3.35 22.38 -12.02
CA TYR A 532 -4.09 23.65 -11.89
C TYR A 532 -3.20 24.88 -12.05
N THR A 533 -1.91 24.74 -11.80
CA THR A 533 -0.98 25.89 -11.64
C THR A 533 0.16 25.92 -12.64
N ALA A 534 0.28 24.91 -13.54
CA ALA A 534 1.28 24.90 -14.59
C ALA A 534 1.16 26.16 -15.46
N GLU A 535 2.30 26.76 -15.81
CA GLU A 535 2.34 27.91 -16.71
C GLU A 535 1.98 27.47 -18.13
N LEU A 536 1.05 28.18 -18.73
CA LEU A 536 0.64 27.91 -20.10
C LEU A 536 1.47 28.74 -21.09
N PRO A 537 1.90 28.17 -22.23
CA PRO A 537 2.66 28.88 -23.22
C PRO A 537 1.90 30.11 -23.73
N VAL A 538 2.59 31.25 -23.87
CA VAL A 538 2.01 32.47 -24.39
C VAL A 538 1.44 32.23 -25.81
N GLY A 539 0.19 32.63 -26.02
CA GLY A 539 -0.54 32.39 -27.29
C GLY A 539 -1.22 31.02 -27.40
N SER A 540 -1.05 30.11 -26.44
CA SER A 540 -1.72 28.81 -26.43
C SER A 540 -3.21 28.90 -26.04
N THR A 541 -3.60 29.97 -25.33
CA THR A 541 -4.96 30.27 -24.88
C THR A 541 -5.11 31.76 -24.60
N THR A 542 -6.34 32.28 -24.60
CA THR A 542 -6.66 33.64 -24.18
C THR A 542 -6.69 33.80 -22.66
N ASP A 543 -6.88 32.72 -21.92
CA ASP A 543 -6.86 32.68 -20.45
C ASP A 543 -5.70 31.79 -19.96
N LEU A 544 -4.57 32.41 -19.62
CA LEU A 544 -3.40 31.72 -19.06
C LEU A 544 -3.65 31.06 -17.71
N GLN A 545 -4.77 31.35 -17.05
CA GLN A 545 -5.19 30.69 -15.79
C GLN A 545 -6.32 29.67 -15.99
N GLN A 546 -6.64 29.30 -17.22
CA GLN A 546 -7.74 28.39 -17.57
C GLN A 546 -7.70 27.11 -16.71
N ASN A 547 -6.52 26.54 -16.48
CA ASN A 547 -6.40 25.29 -15.73
C ASN A 547 -6.81 25.42 -14.25
N ARG A 548 -6.87 26.62 -13.67
CA ARG A 548 -7.35 26.84 -12.29
C ARG A 548 -8.85 26.54 -12.12
N HIS A 549 -9.62 26.55 -13.20
CA HIS A 549 -11.05 26.33 -13.18
C HIS A 549 -11.45 24.88 -13.43
N LEU A 550 -10.47 23.98 -13.56
CA LEU A 550 -10.71 22.55 -13.75
C LEU A 550 -11.54 21.94 -12.61
N ASP A 551 -12.46 21.06 -12.96
CA ASP A 551 -13.16 20.21 -12.01
C ASP A 551 -12.22 19.15 -11.42
N PHE A 552 -12.58 18.63 -10.25
CA PHE A 552 -12.00 17.38 -9.78
C PHE A 552 -12.42 16.25 -10.70
N THR A 553 -11.50 15.33 -10.97
CA THR A 553 -11.83 14.10 -11.70
C THR A 553 -12.84 13.28 -10.88
N ARG A 554 -13.92 12.83 -11.49
CA ARG A 554 -15.02 12.10 -10.84
C ARG A 554 -15.17 10.71 -11.41
N SER A 555 -15.60 9.76 -10.58
CA SER A 555 -15.85 8.38 -10.99
C SER A 555 -17.10 7.83 -10.32
N LEU A 556 -18.02 7.30 -11.13
CA LEU A 556 -19.19 6.56 -10.66
C LEU A 556 -18.88 5.07 -10.72
N HIS A 557 -18.92 4.40 -9.58
CA HIS A 557 -18.62 2.97 -9.45
C HIS A 557 -19.89 2.15 -9.29
N PHE A 558 -19.95 1.01 -9.99
CA PHE A 558 -20.91 -0.07 -9.79
C PHE A 558 -20.12 -1.36 -9.58
N VAL A 559 -20.43 -2.09 -8.54
CA VAL A 559 -19.80 -3.37 -8.23
C VAL A 559 -20.85 -4.37 -7.78
N LEU A 560 -20.77 -5.59 -8.28
CA LEU A 560 -21.54 -6.74 -7.83
C LEU A 560 -20.58 -7.88 -7.54
N GLY A 561 -20.64 -8.42 -6.33
CA GLY A 561 -19.74 -9.46 -5.85
C GLY A 561 -20.51 -10.70 -5.38
N TYR A 562 -19.90 -11.85 -5.58
CA TYR A 562 -20.34 -13.14 -5.08
C TYR A 562 -19.21 -13.83 -4.34
N ASN A 563 -19.46 -14.27 -3.12
CA ASN A 563 -18.51 -15.03 -2.32
C ASN A 563 -19.10 -16.40 -1.98
N TYR A 564 -18.30 -17.46 -2.15
CA TYR A 564 -18.71 -18.83 -1.89
C TYR A 564 -17.61 -19.61 -1.18
N SER A 565 -17.86 -20.01 0.07
CA SER A 565 -16.99 -20.89 0.85
C SER A 565 -17.49 -22.34 0.68
N PHE A 566 -17.11 -22.99 -0.45
CA PHE A 566 -17.67 -24.27 -0.88
C PHE A 566 -17.16 -25.46 -0.07
N ILE A 567 -15.89 -25.41 0.36
CA ILE A 567 -15.26 -26.41 1.24
C ILE A 567 -14.60 -25.66 2.40
N LYS A 568 -14.40 -26.33 3.53
CA LYS A 568 -13.61 -25.78 4.64
C LYS A 568 -12.27 -25.27 4.15
N ASP A 569 -11.91 -24.04 4.53
CA ASP A 569 -10.66 -23.37 4.17
C ASP A 569 -10.52 -22.93 2.69
N PHE A 570 -11.54 -23.14 1.84
CA PHE A 570 -11.57 -22.69 0.46
C PHE A 570 -12.63 -21.62 0.22
N ARG A 571 -12.26 -20.63 -0.55
CA ARG A 571 -13.16 -19.54 -0.95
C ARG A 571 -13.02 -19.23 -2.43
N LEU A 572 -14.16 -19.06 -3.08
CA LEU A 572 -14.29 -18.43 -4.38
C LEU A 572 -14.91 -17.03 -4.18
N ARG A 573 -14.27 -16.02 -4.74
CA ARG A 573 -14.86 -14.67 -4.88
C ARG A 573 -14.88 -14.30 -6.34
N ALA A 574 -16.00 -13.79 -6.81
CA ALA A 574 -16.14 -13.23 -8.14
C ALA A 574 -16.74 -11.83 -8.01
N GLU A 575 -16.20 -10.87 -8.75
CA GLU A 575 -16.72 -9.50 -8.81
C GLU A 575 -16.82 -9.05 -10.27
N ILE A 576 -17.92 -8.42 -10.64
CA ILE A 576 -18.06 -7.63 -11.85
C ILE A 576 -18.15 -6.18 -11.46
N TYR A 577 -17.50 -5.31 -12.24
CA TYR A 577 -17.51 -3.89 -11.97
C TYR A 577 -17.62 -3.06 -13.25
N TYR A 578 -18.16 -1.85 -13.09
CA TYR A 578 -18.16 -0.78 -14.07
C TYR A 578 -17.85 0.54 -13.37
N GLN A 579 -16.88 1.29 -13.89
CA GLN A 579 -16.47 2.60 -13.42
C GLN A 579 -16.57 3.59 -14.58
N TYR A 580 -17.37 4.64 -14.41
CA TYR A 580 -17.50 5.71 -15.38
C TYR A 580 -16.82 6.97 -14.87
N LEU A 581 -15.76 7.40 -15.57
CA LEU A 581 -14.99 8.59 -15.25
C LEU A 581 -15.52 9.78 -16.05
N PHE A 582 -15.66 10.92 -15.43
CA PHE A 582 -16.11 12.16 -16.04
C PHE A 582 -15.48 13.38 -15.33
N SER A 583 -15.68 14.55 -15.89
CA SER A 583 -14.95 15.77 -15.49
C SER A 583 -13.42 15.57 -15.50
N VAL A 584 -12.91 14.71 -16.40
CA VAL A 584 -11.49 14.42 -16.53
C VAL A 584 -10.81 15.58 -17.25
N PRO A 585 -9.70 16.15 -16.75
CA PRO A 585 -8.91 17.13 -17.47
C PRO A 585 -8.29 16.51 -18.73
N VAL A 586 -8.56 17.14 -19.87
CA VAL A 586 -8.07 16.75 -21.20
C VAL A 586 -7.59 17.97 -21.95
N GLY A 587 -6.62 17.76 -22.86
CA GLY A 587 -6.06 18.82 -23.68
C GLY A 587 -7.04 19.41 -24.69
N THR A 588 -6.76 20.63 -25.12
CA THR A 588 -7.55 21.36 -26.14
C THR A 588 -6.77 21.50 -27.46
N GLY A 589 -7.46 21.79 -28.55
CA GLY A 589 -6.86 22.01 -29.86
C GLY A 589 -6.05 20.82 -30.35
N THR A 590 -4.79 21.03 -30.72
CA THR A 590 -3.87 19.98 -31.19
C THR A 590 -3.55 18.92 -30.14
N ASN A 591 -3.77 19.22 -28.84
CA ASN A 591 -3.58 18.31 -27.73
C ASN A 591 -4.85 17.57 -27.32
N GLY A 592 -5.89 17.57 -28.17
CA GLY A 592 -7.20 16.94 -27.86
C GLY A 592 -7.16 15.45 -27.56
N TYR A 593 -6.07 14.77 -27.89
CA TYR A 593 -5.80 13.36 -27.55
C TYR A 593 -5.34 13.16 -26.10
N PHE A 594 -4.80 14.19 -25.47
CA PHE A 594 -4.18 14.12 -24.15
C PHE A 594 -5.23 14.03 -23.01
N SER A 595 -4.93 13.22 -21.99
CA SER A 595 -5.71 13.15 -20.75
C SER A 595 -4.82 12.90 -19.54
N VAL A 596 -5.06 13.60 -18.43
CA VAL A 596 -4.31 13.43 -17.17
C VAL A 596 -4.43 12.03 -16.56
N ILE A 597 -5.47 11.26 -16.90
CA ILE A 597 -5.62 9.88 -16.40
C ILE A 597 -4.57 8.90 -16.94
N ASN A 598 -3.80 9.30 -17.96
CA ASN A 598 -2.69 8.52 -18.49
C ASN A 598 -1.34 8.88 -17.85
N LEU A 599 -1.28 9.93 -17.03
CA LEU A 599 -0.05 10.28 -16.35
C LEU A 599 0.19 9.35 -15.13
N ASN A 600 1.39 8.82 -15.05
CA ASN A 600 1.88 8.15 -13.83
C ASN A 600 2.48 9.18 -12.86
N ASP A 601 3.21 10.14 -13.40
CA ASP A 601 3.89 11.21 -12.70
C ASP A 601 4.06 12.43 -13.63
N GLY A 602 4.68 13.50 -13.15
CA GLY A 602 4.87 14.74 -13.90
C GLY A 602 3.58 15.55 -14.10
N PHE A 603 3.68 16.56 -14.93
CA PHE A 603 2.58 17.41 -15.37
C PHE A 603 2.81 17.89 -16.81
N VAL A 604 1.83 18.58 -17.38
CA VAL A 604 1.93 19.16 -18.71
C VAL A 604 1.54 20.64 -18.67
N SER A 605 2.27 21.46 -19.42
CA SER A 605 2.00 22.90 -19.58
C SER A 605 1.17 23.12 -20.85
N VAL A 606 -0.06 22.60 -20.87
CA VAL A 606 -1.02 22.78 -21.97
C VAL A 606 -2.37 23.22 -21.43
N PRO A 607 -3.17 23.95 -22.23
CA PRO A 607 -4.54 24.28 -21.85
C PRO A 607 -5.39 23.03 -21.71
N LEU A 608 -6.07 22.88 -20.57
CA LEU A 608 -6.92 21.76 -20.23
C LEU A 608 -8.37 22.20 -20.01
N VAL A 609 -9.31 21.27 -20.23
CA VAL A 609 -10.74 21.40 -19.91
C VAL A 609 -11.27 20.13 -19.29
N SER A 610 -12.23 20.23 -18.36
CA SER A 610 -12.80 19.10 -17.60
C SER A 610 -13.95 18.43 -18.37
N THR A 611 -13.77 18.13 -19.66
CA THR A 611 -14.80 17.51 -20.53
C THR A 611 -14.49 16.06 -20.87
N GLY A 612 -13.31 15.58 -20.50
CA GLY A 612 -12.87 14.21 -20.73
C GLY A 612 -13.75 13.19 -20.02
N ARG A 613 -13.83 12.00 -20.61
CA ARG A 613 -14.58 10.87 -20.10
C ARG A 613 -13.76 9.60 -20.19
N GLY A 614 -14.06 8.63 -19.34
CA GLY A 614 -13.43 7.32 -19.40
C GLY A 614 -14.37 6.25 -18.84
N TYR A 615 -14.02 5.00 -19.09
CA TYR A 615 -14.67 3.87 -18.44
C TYR A 615 -13.70 2.71 -18.23
N ASN A 616 -13.92 2.00 -17.11
CA ASN A 616 -13.27 0.74 -16.83
C ASN A 616 -14.33 -0.27 -16.47
N TYR A 617 -14.28 -1.46 -17.04
CA TYR A 617 -15.17 -2.56 -16.65
C TYR A 617 -14.40 -3.87 -16.70
N GLY A 618 -14.84 -4.84 -15.90
CA GLY A 618 -14.18 -6.13 -15.88
C GLY A 618 -14.83 -7.14 -14.96
N LEU A 619 -14.25 -8.34 -15.03
CA LEU A 619 -14.56 -9.49 -14.19
C LEU A 619 -13.30 -9.87 -13.42
N GLU A 620 -13.43 -10.02 -12.11
CA GLU A 620 -12.38 -10.46 -11.20
C GLU A 620 -12.78 -11.78 -10.55
N ILE A 621 -11.86 -12.74 -10.49
CA ILE A 621 -12.05 -14.03 -9.84
C ILE A 621 -10.88 -14.28 -8.89
N THR A 622 -11.19 -14.69 -7.67
CA THR A 622 -10.22 -15.17 -6.69
C THR A 622 -10.62 -16.55 -6.22
N LEU A 623 -9.75 -17.51 -6.38
CA LEU A 623 -9.84 -18.81 -5.75
C LEU A 623 -8.74 -18.91 -4.70
N GLU A 624 -9.12 -19.03 -3.43
CA GLU A 624 -8.18 -19.01 -2.33
C GLU A 624 -8.37 -20.22 -1.44
N LYS A 625 -7.26 -20.84 -1.06
CA LYS A 625 -7.18 -21.75 0.08
C LYS A 625 -6.42 -21.06 1.20
N TYR A 626 -7.10 -20.85 2.32
CA TYR A 626 -6.47 -20.30 3.51
C TYR A 626 -5.35 -21.19 4.03
N PHE A 627 -4.39 -20.55 4.73
CA PHE A 627 -3.30 -21.31 5.34
C PHE A 627 -3.83 -22.25 6.41
N THR A 628 -3.97 -23.52 6.05
CA THR A 628 -4.33 -24.65 6.92
C THR A 628 -3.57 -25.89 6.48
N HIS A 629 -3.35 -26.85 7.36
CA HIS A 629 -2.53 -28.02 7.08
C HIS A 629 -1.11 -27.67 6.55
N ASN A 630 -0.59 -26.51 7.00
CA ASN A 630 0.71 -25.98 6.64
C ASN A 630 0.90 -25.61 5.17
N TYR A 631 -0.16 -25.39 4.40
CA TYR A 631 -0.06 -24.88 3.02
C TYR A 631 -1.23 -23.94 2.68
N TYR A 632 -1.00 -23.10 1.70
CA TYR A 632 -1.99 -22.16 1.14
C TYR A 632 -1.74 -22.01 -0.36
N PHE A 633 -2.76 -21.58 -1.07
CA PHE A 633 -2.61 -21.01 -2.40
C PHE A 633 -3.67 -19.96 -2.67
N MET A 634 -3.39 -19.07 -3.61
CA MET A 634 -4.33 -18.11 -4.16
C MET A 634 -4.13 -17.99 -5.66
N TYR A 635 -5.20 -18.12 -6.40
CA TYR A 635 -5.29 -17.81 -7.83
C TYR A 635 -6.17 -16.59 -8.00
N THR A 636 -5.68 -15.59 -8.74
CA THR A 636 -6.47 -14.41 -9.10
C THR A 636 -6.44 -14.21 -10.60
N LEU A 637 -7.59 -13.87 -11.16
CA LEU A 637 -7.77 -13.51 -12.56
C LEU A 637 -8.60 -12.23 -12.63
N SER A 638 -8.15 -11.27 -13.41
CA SER A 638 -8.91 -10.09 -13.78
C SER A 638 -8.87 -9.95 -15.30
N VAL A 639 -10.04 -9.81 -15.93
CA VAL A 639 -10.18 -9.49 -17.36
C VAL A 639 -10.93 -8.17 -17.43
N PHE A 640 -10.36 -7.19 -18.12
CA PHE A 640 -10.90 -5.83 -18.10
C PHE A 640 -10.59 -5.04 -19.37
N ASP A 641 -11.36 -3.96 -19.58
CA ASP A 641 -11.09 -2.94 -20.59
C ASP A 641 -11.13 -1.56 -19.94
N SER A 642 -10.20 -0.69 -20.33
CA SER A 642 -10.04 0.66 -19.80
C SER A 642 -9.80 1.64 -20.95
N LYS A 643 -10.73 2.60 -21.13
CA LYS A 643 -10.67 3.57 -22.24
C LYS A 643 -10.99 4.98 -21.76
N TYR A 644 -10.53 5.95 -22.57
CA TYR A 644 -10.82 7.36 -22.36
C TYR A 644 -11.12 8.06 -23.69
N LYS A 645 -11.71 9.23 -23.58
CA LYS A 645 -12.01 10.12 -24.69
C LYS A 645 -11.61 11.55 -24.34
N GLY A 646 -10.78 12.16 -25.18
CA GLY A 646 -10.38 13.55 -25.09
C GLY A 646 -11.34 14.51 -25.79
N THR A 647 -10.90 15.76 -26.04
CA THR A 647 -11.71 16.78 -26.72
C THR A 647 -11.88 16.50 -28.20
N ASP A 648 -11.01 15.72 -28.82
CA ASP A 648 -11.13 15.27 -30.22
C ASP A 648 -12.23 14.23 -30.43
N GLY A 649 -12.89 13.78 -29.36
CA GLY A 649 -14.03 12.85 -29.44
C GLY A 649 -13.67 11.40 -29.74
N VAL A 650 -12.39 11.02 -29.81
CA VAL A 650 -11.92 9.66 -30.15
C VAL A 650 -11.74 8.82 -28.88
N TRP A 651 -12.34 7.63 -28.87
CA TRP A 651 -12.11 6.65 -27.80
C TRP A 651 -10.75 5.94 -27.99
N ARG A 652 -9.90 6.00 -26.96
CA ARG A 652 -8.57 5.38 -26.91
C ARG A 652 -8.43 4.49 -25.69
N ASN A 653 -7.51 3.54 -25.75
CA ASN A 653 -7.10 2.81 -24.55
C ASN A 653 -6.39 3.75 -23.58
N THR A 654 -6.57 3.54 -22.27
CA THR A 654 -5.64 4.11 -21.29
C THR A 654 -4.28 3.41 -21.41
N VAL A 655 -3.21 4.05 -20.99
CA VAL A 655 -1.86 3.43 -20.94
C VAL A 655 -1.86 2.16 -20.06
N TYR A 656 -2.76 2.09 -19.08
CA TYR A 656 -2.89 0.99 -18.11
C TYR A 656 -3.78 -0.18 -18.61
N ASN A 657 -4.33 -0.11 -19.81
CA ASN A 657 -5.23 -1.14 -20.36
C ASN A 657 -4.46 -2.39 -20.80
N SER A 658 -4.02 -3.21 -19.86
CA SER A 658 -3.37 -4.50 -20.14
C SER A 658 -4.35 -5.62 -20.48
N ASN A 659 -5.66 -5.39 -20.41
CA ASN A 659 -6.78 -6.29 -20.67
C ASN A 659 -6.92 -7.49 -19.73
N TYR A 660 -5.85 -8.07 -19.23
CA TYR A 660 -5.91 -9.15 -18.26
C TYR A 660 -4.70 -9.19 -17.32
N VAL A 661 -4.94 -9.73 -16.14
CA VAL A 661 -3.93 -10.00 -15.12
C VAL A 661 -4.27 -11.31 -14.43
N MET A 662 -3.31 -12.21 -14.36
CA MET A 662 -3.38 -13.47 -13.65
C MET A 662 -2.24 -13.60 -12.65
N ASN A 663 -2.56 -13.95 -11.41
CA ASN A 663 -1.56 -14.34 -10.42
C ASN A 663 -1.90 -15.74 -9.89
N LEU A 664 -0.87 -16.56 -9.74
CA LEU A 664 -0.94 -17.82 -9.01
C LEU A 664 0.17 -17.81 -7.98
N LEU A 665 -0.18 -17.91 -6.72
CA LEU A 665 0.78 -17.99 -5.63
C LEU A 665 0.42 -19.10 -4.66
N GLY A 666 1.43 -19.67 -4.03
CA GLY A 666 1.24 -20.69 -3.03
C GLY A 666 2.50 -20.95 -2.23
N GLY A 667 2.30 -21.59 -1.08
CA GLY A 667 3.41 -21.92 -0.21
C GLY A 667 3.07 -23.03 0.78
N LYS A 668 4.14 -23.65 1.29
CA LYS A 668 4.07 -24.72 2.28
C LYS A 668 5.10 -24.51 3.37
N GLU A 669 4.68 -24.75 4.61
CA GLU A 669 5.58 -24.79 5.77
C GLU A 669 5.83 -26.24 6.20
N PHE A 670 7.08 -26.55 6.48
CA PHE A 670 7.52 -27.82 7.04
C PHE A 670 7.97 -27.60 8.47
N VAL A 671 7.40 -28.36 9.39
CA VAL A 671 7.82 -28.39 10.78
C VAL A 671 9.04 -29.30 10.88
N VAL A 672 10.18 -28.76 11.33
CA VAL A 672 11.46 -29.48 11.29
C VAL A 672 12.15 -29.50 12.66
N GLY A 673 13.17 -30.38 12.77
CA GLY A 673 13.96 -30.57 13.98
C GLY A 673 13.32 -31.55 14.98
N LYS A 674 14.14 -32.16 15.83
CA LYS A 674 13.70 -33.18 16.83
C LYS A 674 12.55 -32.71 17.74
N ARG A 675 12.48 -31.42 18.05
CA ARG A 675 11.43 -30.82 18.91
C ARG A 675 10.22 -30.32 18.16
N LYS A 676 10.19 -30.41 16.83
CA LYS A 676 9.10 -29.91 15.95
C LYS A 676 8.71 -28.43 16.19
N ILE A 677 9.68 -27.58 16.56
CA ILE A 677 9.46 -26.15 16.86
C ILE A 677 10.03 -25.20 15.79
N ASN A 678 10.90 -25.71 14.90
CA ASN A 678 11.48 -24.94 13.81
C ASN A 678 10.63 -25.13 12.55
N ARG A 679 10.75 -24.18 11.60
CA ARG A 679 9.95 -24.20 10.38
C ARG A 679 10.81 -23.85 9.18
N ILE A 680 10.56 -24.53 8.08
CA ILE A 680 11.02 -24.18 6.75
C ILE A 680 9.78 -23.81 5.96
N GLY A 681 9.72 -22.60 5.43
CA GLY A 681 8.70 -22.14 4.50
C GLY A 681 9.27 -22.08 3.09
N VAL A 682 8.47 -22.52 2.12
CA VAL A 682 8.76 -22.41 0.69
C VAL A 682 7.53 -21.83 0.03
N ASN A 683 7.71 -20.88 -0.85
CA ASN A 683 6.61 -20.23 -1.57
C ASN A 683 7.04 -19.86 -2.99
N ALA A 684 6.07 -19.75 -3.89
CA ALA A 684 6.27 -19.31 -5.26
C ALA A 684 5.10 -18.47 -5.72
N LYS A 685 5.37 -17.59 -6.70
CA LYS A 685 4.36 -16.73 -7.33
C LYS A 685 4.63 -16.67 -8.83
N ILE A 686 3.57 -16.79 -9.61
CA ILE A 686 3.57 -16.59 -11.06
C ILE A 686 2.70 -15.38 -11.34
N ILE A 687 3.20 -14.46 -12.15
CA ILE A 687 2.48 -13.29 -12.65
C ILE A 687 2.45 -13.39 -14.16
N TRP A 688 1.26 -13.31 -14.75
CA TRP A 688 1.07 -13.20 -16.18
C TRP A 688 0.04 -12.12 -16.46
N ARG A 689 0.43 -11.10 -17.25
CA ARG A 689 -0.47 -10.01 -17.61
C ARG A 689 -0.26 -9.59 -19.05
N GLY A 690 -1.28 -9.03 -19.66
CA GLY A 690 -1.15 -8.38 -20.94
C GLY A 690 -0.17 -7.21 -20.89
N GLY A 691 0.47 -6.93 -22.00
CA GLY A 691 1.36 -5.78 -22.14
C GLY A 691 0.61 -4.46 -21.96
N THR A 692 1.28 -3.45 -21.43
CA THR A 692 0.75 -2.08 -21.34
C THR A 692 0.58 -1.46 -22.72
N ARG A 693 -0.19 -0.40 -22.81
CA ARG A 693 -0.38 0.33 -24.06
C ARG A 693 0.73 1.33 -24.29
N ASP A 694 1.04 1.55 -25.55
CA ASP A 694 2.08 2.45 -26.00
C ASP A 694 1.62 3.20 -27.27
N THR A 695 2.23 4.34 -27.51
CA THR A 695 1.95 5.18 -28.68
C THR A 695 2.98 4.86 -29.78
N PRO A 696 2.58 4.72 -31.04
CA PRO A 696 3.54 4.57 -32.13
C PRO A 696 4.58 5.69 -32.15
N ILE A 697 5.83 5.32 -32.38
CA ILE A 697 6.93 6.27 -32.58
C ILE A 697 6.99 6.60 -34.08
N ASP A 698 6.95 7.88 -34.40
CA ASP A 698 7.25 8.38 -35.76
C ASP A 698 8.77 8.38 -35.96
N LEU A 699 9.28 7.38 -36.68
CA LEU A 699 10.72 7.19 -36.85
C LEU A 699 11.36 8.37 -37.61
N ALA A 700 10.72 8.85 -38.68
CA ALA A 700 11.26 9.94 -39.47
C ALA A 700 11.31 11.26 -38.68
N ALA A 701 10.26 11.59 -37.97
CA ALA A 701 10.22 12.76 -37.09
C ALA A 701 11.21 12.61 -35.92
N SER A 702 11.36 11.40 -35.37
CA SER A 702 12.32 11.11 -34.27
C SER A 702 13.78 11.26 -34.77
N GLU A 703 14.09 10.79 -35.98
CA GLU A 703 15.41 10.96 -36.59
C GLU A 703 15.75 12.42 -36.82
N ALA A 704 14.79 13.19 -37.34
CA ALA A 704 14.94 14.64 -37.57
C ALA A 704 15.13 15.42 -36.24
N ALA A 705 14.39 15.03 -35.18
CA ALA A 705 14.45 15.68 -33.86
C ALA A 705 15.61 15.19 -32.99
N GLY A 706 16.20 14.02 -33.29
CA GLY A 706 17.22 13.37 -32.45
C GLY A 706 16.68 12.84 -31.10
N THR A 707 15.37 12.75 -30.95
CA THR A 707 14.67 12.25 -29.72
C THR A 707 13.41 11.51 -30.13
N THR A 708 12.77 10.82 -29.17
CA THR A 708 11.53 10.09 -29.43
C THR A 708 10.37 11.05 -29.74
N VAL A 709 9.79 10.96 -30.93
CA VAL A 709 8.58 11.67 -31.33
C VAL A 709 7.45 10.65 -31.53
N TYR A 710 6.31 10.88 -30.90
CA TYR A 710 5.16 9.97 -30.95
C TYR A 710 4.13 10.42 -32.01
N ASP A 711 3.52 9.48 -32.73
CA ASP A 711 2.31 9.76 -33.51
C ASP A 711 1.10 9.85 -32.56
N ASN A 712 0.85 11.03 -32.02
CA ASN A 712 -0.20 11.30 -31.04
C ASN A 712 -1.63 11.08 -31.57
N ARG A 713 -1.84 10.99 -32.89
CA ARG A 713 -3.14 10.58 -33.46
C ARG A 713 -3.49 9.16 -33.07
N GLN A 714 -2.47 8.31 -32.85
CA GLN A 714 -2.57 6.91 -32.47
C GLN A 714 -2.17 6.68 -31.01
N THR A 715 -2.45 7.63 -30.12
CA THR A 715 -2.11 7.52 -28.70
C THR A 715 -2.63 6.21 -28.10
N ASN A 716 -1.73 5.44 -27.45
CA ASN A 716 -2.00 4.16 -26.79
C ASN A 716 -2.57 3.07 -27.73
N ALA A 717 -2.34 3.15 -29.04
CA ALA A 717 -2.89 2.19 -30.01
C ALA A 717 -2.18 0.84 -30.00
N ILE A 718 -0.87 0.81 -29.67
CA ILE A 718 -0.10 -0.42 -29.65
C ILE A 718 -0.15 -1.07 -28.27
N ARG A 719 0.00 -2.39 -28.25
CA ARG A 719 0.23 -3.17 -27.03
C ARG A 719 1.63 -3.78 -27.08
N ILE A 720 2.45 -3.51 -26.07
CA ILE A 720 3.74 -4.17 -25.95
C ILE A 720 3.55 -5.65 -25.61
N PRO A 721 4.54 -6.53 -25.80
CA PRO A 721 4.45 -7.94 -25.48
C PRO A 721 4.04 -8.22 -24.04
N ASP A 722 3.38 -9.34 -23.84
CA ASP A 722 2.88 -9.78 -22.54
C ASP A 722 4.01 -9.94 -21.51
N TYR A 723 3.71 -9.47 -20.30
CA TYR A 723 4.58 -9.59 -19.15
C TYR A 723 4.40 -10.94 -18.46
N PHE A 724 5.51 -11.63 -18.17
CA PHE A 724 5.50 -12.88 -17.43
C PHE A 724 6.67 -12.90 -16.44
N ARG A 725 6.41 -13.27 -15.17
CA ARG A 725 7.43 -13.38 -14.13
C ARG A 725 7.13 -14.53 -13.18
N VAL A 726 8.18 -15.20 -12.74
CA VAL A 726 8.11 -16.21 -11.69
C VAL A 726 9.01 -15.79 -10.54
N ASP A 727 8.45 -15.74 -9.33
CA ASP A 727 9.14 -15.42 -8.09
C ASP A 727 9.19 -16.65 -7.19
N PHE A 728 10.27 -16.82 -6.44
CA PHE A 728 10.49 -17.93 -5.52
C PHE A 728 10.98 -17.39 -4.17
N GLY A 729 10.45 -17.92 -3.07
CA GLY A 729 10.87 -17.58 -1.73
C GLY A 729 11.07 -18.80 -0.85
N ALA A 730 12.08 -18.76 -0.01
CA ALA A 730 12.31 -19.76 1.02
C ALA A 730 12.76 -19.08 2.33
N ASN A 731 12.31 -19.63 3.45
CA ASN A 731 12.76 -19.14 4.76
C ASN A 731 12.95 -20.31 5.74
N TYR A 732 13.90 -20.12 6.66
CA TYR A 732 14.11 -21.04 7.76
C TYR A 732 14.05 -20.30 9.07
N ARG A 733 13.03 -20.60 9.91
CA ARG A 733 12.86 -20.07 11.27
C ARG A 733 13.36 -21.09 12.29
N ARG A 734 14.27 -20.64 13.14
CA ARG A 734 14.76 -21.43 14.29
C ARG A 734 14.40 -20.74 15.59
N ASN A 735 13.63 -21.44 16.41
CA ASN A 735 13.26 -21.02 17.75
C ASN A 735 14.27 -21.51 18.78
N LYS A 736 14.72 -20.60 19.66
CA LYS A 736 15.57 -20.85 20.81
C LYS A 736 14.82 -20.43 22.09
N LYS A 737 15.36 -20.70 23.28
CA LYS A 737 14.66 -20.41 24.54
C LYS A 737 14.24 -18.95 24.73
N ARG A 738 15.02 -17.97 24.27
CA ARG A 738 14.81 -16.53 24.48
C ARG A 738 14.80 -15.69 23.19
N TYR A 739 15.07 -16.30 22.08
CA TYR A 739 15.11 -15.61 20.77
C TYR A 739 14.73 -16.55 19.65
N ALA A 740 14.33 -15.97 18.55
CA ALA A 740 14.16 -16.69 17.29
C ALA A 740 14.96 -15.97 16.20
N TRP A 741 15.47 -16.74 15.24
CA TRP A 741 16.05 -16.13 14.05
C TRP A 741 15.45 -16.74 12.77
N VAL A 742 15.49 -15.96 11.73
CA VAL A 742 14.95 -16.32 10.41
C VAL A 742 15.98 -15.95 9.36
N ILE A 743 16.36 -16.90 8.52
CA ILE A 743 17.04 -16.64 7.25
C ILE A 743 15.98 -16.73 6.16
N SER A 744 15.98 -15.75 5.25
CA SER A 744 15.06 -15.73 4.11
C SER A 744 15.84 -15.45 2.83
N VAL A 745 15.47 -16.17 1.78
CA VAL A 745 15.90 -15.95 0.40
C VAL A 745 14.64 -15.69 -0.41
N ASP A 746 14.58 -14.58 -1.08
CA ASP A 746 13.51 -14.22 -2.01
C ASP A 746 14.14 -13.88 -3.36
N ILE A 747 13.70 -14.53 -4.42
CA ILE A 747 14.24 -14.34 -5.77
C ILE A 747 13.10 -13.90 -6.65
N GLN A 748 13.13 -12.64 -7.06
CA GLN A 748 12.22 -12.15 -8.08
C GLN A 748 12.74 -12.51 -9.46
N ASN A 749 11.81 -12.85 -10.35
CA ASN A 749 12.12 -13.19 -11.74
C ASN A 749 13.15 -14.32 -11.86
N VAL A 750 12.92 -15.45 -11.18
CA VAL A 750 13.87 -16.59 -11.11
C VAL A 750 14.21 -17.16 -12.49
N ILE A 751 13.36 -16.95 -13.48
CA ILE A 751 13.57 -17.38 -14.87
C ILE A 751 14.38 -16.38 -15.70
N ASN A 752 14.77 -15.25 -15.10
CA ASN A 752 15.54 -14.17 -15.74
C ASN A 752 14.92 -13.64 -17.06
N ARG A 753 13.59 -13.59 -17.15
CA ARG A 753 12.92 -13.06 -18.35
C ARG A 753 12.98 -11.54 -18.34
N GLU A 754 13.61 -10.96 -19.31
CA GLU A 754 13.66 -9.51 -19.52
C GLU A 754 12.37 -9.01 -20.20
N ASN A 755 11.35 -8.70 -19.42
CA ASN A 755 10.11 -8.15 -19.92
C ASN A 755 10.33 -6.74 -20.49
N ILE A 756 9.62 -6.37 -21.55
CA ILE A 756 9.72 -5.03 -22.14
C ILE A 756 9.01 -4.04 -21.22
N ALA A 757 9.70 -2.94 -20.89
CA ALA A 757 9.16 -1.83 -20.11
C ALA A 757 8.50 -0.78 -21.03
N TYR A 758 9.26 -0.25 -21.98
CA TYR A 758 8.80 0.74 -22.97
C TYR A 758 9.71 0.74 -24.21
N ARG A 759 9.33 1.50 -25.23
CA ARG A 759 10.12 1.72 -26.44
C ARG A 759 10.57 3.17 -26.51
N ALA A 760 11.72 3.41 -27.08
CA ALA A 760 12.27 4.72 -27.31
C ALA A 760 13.06 4.76 -28.63
N TYR A 761 13.16 5.92 -29.26
CA TYR A 761 14.13 6.15 -30.34
C TYR A 761 15.51 6.30 -29.74
N ASP A 762 16.47 5.59 -30.30
CA ASP A 762 17.89 5.73 -29.96
C ASP A 762 18.60 6.47 -31.09
N ARG A 763 19.19 7.62 -30.75
CA ARG A 763 19.82 8.52 -31.70
C ARG A 763 21.06 7.90 -32.35
N GLU A 764 21.83 7.13 -31.60
CA GLU A 764 23.07 6.53 -32.10
C GLU A 764 22.76 5.32 -32.99
N ALA A 765 21.82 4.48 -32.56
CA ALA A 765 21.35 3.36 -33.36
C ALA A 765 20.46 3.77 -34.54
N LYS A 766 19.94 5.02 -34.57
CA LYS A 766 18.94 5.53 -35.53
C LYS A 766 17.73 4.58 -35.66
N ALA A 767 17.32 3.99 -34.56
CA ALA A 767 16.30 2.96 -34.53
C ALA A 767 15.45 3.03 -33.27
N ILE A 768 14.27 2.37 -33.31
CA ILE A 768 13.45 2.15 -32.13
C ILE A 768 14.03 0.99 -31.32
N VAL A 769 14.42 1.27 -30.08
CA VAL A 769 14.97 0.27 -29.14
C VAL A 769 13.97 -0.08 -28.04
N TYR A 770 14.13 -1.28 -27.50
CA TYR A 770 13.29 -1.78 -26.41
C TYR A 770 14.04 -1.62 -25.09
N ARG A 771 13.49 -0.86 -24.16
CA ARG A 771 13.97 -0.81 -22.78
C ARG A 771 13.31 -1.94 -22.00
N ARG A 772 14.09 -2.63 -21.17
CA ARG A 772 13.68 -3.85 -20.48
C ARG A 772 13.58 -3.63 -18.98
N ASN A 773 12.67 -4.35 -18.35
CA ASN A 773 12.54 -4.44 -16.90
C ASN A 773 13.74 -5.21 -16.31
N LEU A 774 13.84 -5.19 -14.98
CA LEU A 774 14.91 -5.86 -14.27
C LEU A 774 14.88 -7.39 -14.49
N GLY A 775 16.04 -7.98 -14.63
CA GLY A 775 16.23 -9.43 -14.68
C GLY A 775 16.04 -10.07 -13.29
N ILE A 776 16.82 -11.09 -12.99
CA ILE A 776 16.78 -11.81 -11.71
C ILE A 776 17.26 -10.91 -10.55
N ILE A 777 16.46 -10.82 -9.48
CA ILE A 777 16.79 -10.05 -8.27
C ILE A 777 16.77 -10.98 -7.05
N PRO A 778 17.95 -11.43 -6.57
CA PRO A 778 18.04 -12.20 -5.35
C PRO A 778 18.09 -11.28 -4.12
N VAL A 779 17.22 -11.53 -3.14
CA VAL A 779 17.18 -10.80 -1.87
C VAL A 779 17.37 -11.77 -0.71
N LEU A 780 18.49 -11.64 -0.04
CA LEU A 780 18.83 -12.40 1.16
C LEU A 780 18.62 -11.53 2.40
N SER A 781 18.05 -12.12 3.46
CA SER A 781 17.95 -11.47 4.76
C SER A 781 18.14 -12.43 5.93
N TYR A 782 18.71 -11.89 7.01
CA TYR A 782 18.84 -12.54 8.30
C TYR A 782 18.20 -11.67 9.39
N LYS A 783 17.24 -12.23 10.12
CA LYS A 783 16.48 -11.52 11.16
C LYS A 783 16.57 -12.24 12.48
N VAL A 784 16.76 -11.49 13.57
CA VAL A 784 16.73 -11.97 14.95
C VAL A 784 15.63 -11.24 15.72
N GLU A 785 14.80 -11.99 16.43
CA GLU A 785 13.73 -11.50 17.30
C GLU A 785 14.02 -11.96 18.73
N PHE A 786 14.03 -11.05 19.69
CA PHE A 786 14.30 -11.37 21.09
C PHE A 786 13.60 -10.42 22.04
N GLY A 787 13.27 -10.92 23.24
CA GLY A 787 12.73 -10.14 24.34
C GLY A 787 13.65 -10.21 25.55
N LEU A 788 13.89 -9.07 26.17
CA LEU A 788 14.65 -9.00 27.41
C LEU A 788 13.76 -9.39 28.59
N PRO A 789 14.22 -10.22 29.52
CA PRO A 789 13.46 -10.47 30.74
C PRO A 789 13.35 -9.15 31.53
N GLN A 790 12.17 -8.86 32.06
CA GLN A 790 12.03 -7.79 33.04
C GLN A 790 12.83 -8.21 34.29
N LYS A 791 13.84 -7.46 34.67
CA LYS A 791 14.51 -7.56 35.96
C LYS A 791 13.63 -7.09 37.10
#